data_75c54963538baddd3b5df5c8fa62b97a
#
_entry.id   75c54963538baddd3b5df5c8fa62b97a
#
_cell.length_a   1.000
_cell.length_b   1.000
_cell.length_c   1.000
_cell.angle_alpha   90.00
_cell.angle_beta   90.00
_cell.angle_gamma   90.00
#
_symmetry.space_group_name_H-M   'P 1'
#
loop_
_entity.id
_entity.type
_entity.pdbx_description
1 polymer ?
#
loop_
_entity_poly.entity_id
_entity_poly.type
_entity_poly.pdbx_seq_one_letter_code
_entity_poly.pdbx_strand_id
1 'polypeptide(L)'
;MPKQQPTSATLSYIQKILVITSAVAVITQAGASEESLFSSCPALDSSARAFADGRLDAAAQGFEKLSWDASAPSFARGLALFGLAEVALARQDTTAAIAIWKRLASDEGLLRFHRDMALRRIAQAERLQKGLPARDPASCRVQLPELPLPGKVFYVAPNGSDTADGSQSRPFRTLERARDAVRSLKKSLTGELPKGGVKIMIDGGQYSWKQTLNLTSGDSGTASAPVVYQAEPSKEAVFSGGVRITEWRPISDAKLRDKLDERIRDRVLQADLKALGVEDLGDAMTLRRCPELFVDGRPQTLARWPNEGFVKTGEILGKDTFKVWNSIEGCRDGKFRYLGDRPGRWLDEPDVRLYGYWFWDWFEEFQKVASIDPDTRTFTLSPPYSGYGYREGQRYYALNVFAELDAEGEWYLDRRTARVYWLAPKDVDISKAKIVLSVVEQPFIAMTGVEHVIVRGLTLQAGRGDGIHISGGADCLVADCTIQQLGGDAIVVEGGTHHGIFGCTMNALGCGGMRVAGGDRQSLTPGRHFVENCRVFDISRLKRTYTPAVHLDGCGNRVAHNLFEDIPSSALRIEGNDQLIELNIIRNVVRESDDQGGLDMFGNPLYRGDVIRWNRWSDIRGGTLNGAAGVRLDDMISGVTIYGNIFERCGAVHFGGVQIHGGKENLVEGNIFIDCPVGVSFSRWDEKRWLESIERFIPQAGSPPYSSRYPELANLKTDINVNIICSNIFARCGSTFLRDGRVEKTALNEVTDEPPGQMQAAPGSGYPGDESLLKQFLFEPIPVDEIGPYESKY
;
A
#
# COMPACT_ATOMS: atom_id res chain seq x y z
N MET A 1 -33.84 -50.38 -20.29
CA MET A 1 -33.33 -49.03 -20.05
C MET A 1 -31.94 -48.99 -20.60
N PRO A 2 -31.66 -48.28 -21.68
CA PRO A 2 -30.33 -48.18 -22.26
C PRO A 2 -29.53 -47.04 -21.58
N LYS A 3 -28.27 -47.31 -21.25
CA LYS A 3 -27.31 -46.37 -20.73
C LYS A 3 -26.98 -45.33 -21.81
N GLN A 4 -27.29 -44.06 -21.54
CA GLN A 4 -26.85 -42.95 -22.40
C GLN A 4 -25.35 -42.77 -22.24
N GLN A 5 -24.60 -42.75 -23.33
CA GLN A 5 -23.22 -42.35 -23.41
C GLN A 5 -23.13 -40.83 -23.35
N PRO A 6 -22.10 -40.25 -22.68
CA PRO A 6 -21.94 -38.79 -22.60
C PRO A 6 -21.59 -38.20 -23.95
N THR A 7 -22.16 -37.03 -24.24
CA THR A 7 -21.97 -36.28 -25.47
C THR A 7 -20.55 -35.68 -25.61
N SER A 8 -20.07 -35.40 -26.82
CA SER A 8 -18.75 -34.91 -27.15
C SER A 8 -18.35 -33.62 -26.44
N ALA A 9 -19.32 -32.82 -25.97
CA ALA A 9 -19.09 -31.60 -25.20
C ALA A 9 -18.58 -31.90 -23.75
N THR A 10 -19.02 -32.97 -23.15
CA THR A 10 -18.59 -33.40 -21.81
C THR A 10 -17.16 -33.96 -21.82
N LEU A 11 -16.76 -34.61 -22.94
CA LEU A 11 -15.39 -35.11 -23.11
C LEU A 11 -14.39 -33.97 -23.30
N SER A 12 -14.77 -32.87 -23.96
CA SER A 12 -13.95 -31.68 -24.11
C SER A 12 -13.73 -30.96 -22.79
N TYR A 13 -14.73 -30.93 -21.90
CA TYR A 13 -14.61 -30.31 -20.58
C TYR A 13 -13.74 -31.13 -19.63
N ILE A 14 -13.88 -32.45 -19.63
CA ILE A 14 -13.07 -33.36 -18.83
C ILE A 14 -11.60 -33.37 -19.33
N GLN A 15 -11.34 -33.26 -20.65
CA GLN A 15 -9.98 -33.15 -21.17
C GLN A 15 -9.33 -31.82 -20.81
N LYS A 16 -10.09 -30.71 -20.74
CA LYS A 16 -9.57 -29.42 -20.27
C LYS A 16 -9.26 -29.42 -18.76
N ILE A 17 -10.06 -30.08 -17.96
CA ILE A 17 -9.80 -30.27 -16.52
C ILE A 17 -8.59 -31.21 -16.30
N LEU A 18 -8.41 -32.25 -17.10
CA LEU A 18 -7.25 -33.14 -17.05
C LEU A 18 -5.94 -32.47 -17.48
N VAL A 19 -5.98 -31.48 -18.39
CA VAL A 19 -4.79 -30.68 -18.76
C VAL A 19 -4.44 -29.69 -17.64
N ILE A 20 -5.42 -29.13 -16.94
CA ILE A 20 -5.18 -28.24 -15.79
C ILE A 20 -4.71 -29.06 -14.57
N THR A 21 -5.29 -30.25 -14.33
CA THR A 21 -4.82 -31.14 -13.27
C THR A 21 -3.46 -31.77 -13.57
N SER A 22 -3.10 -32.00 -14.86
CA SER A 22 -1.75 -32.46 -15.21
C SER A 22 -0.70 -31.37 -15.05
N ALA A 23 -1.04 -30.10 -15.26
CA ALA A 23 -0.12 -28.98 -14.99
C ALA A 23 0.09 -28.78 -13.47
N VAL A 24 -0.95 -28.97 -12.66
CA VAL A 24 -0.86 -28.97 -11.18
C VAL A 24 -0.18 -30.24 -10.67
N ALA A 25 -0.42 -31.41 -11.30
CA ALA A 25 0.23 -32.67 -10.91
C ALA A 25 1.71 -32.74 -11.32
N VAL A 26 2.15 -32.01 -12.34
CA VAL A 26 3.58 -31.89 -12.67
C VAL A 26 4.31 -30.97 -11.66
N ILE A 27 3.60 -30.07 -11.01
CA ILE A 27 4.16 -29.24 -9.91
C ILE A 27 4.19 -30.03 -8.60
N THR A 28 3.30 -31.01 -8.39
CA THR A 28 3.24 -31.82 -7.15
C THR A 28 4.00 -33.14 -7.23
N GLN A 29 4.59 -33.52 -8.39
CA GLN A 29 5.47 -34.69 -8.56
C GLN A 29 6.92 -34.38 -8.87
N ALA A 30 7.34 -33.10 -8.85
CA ALA A 30 8.72 -32.79 -8.55
C ALA A 30 8.93 -33.08 -7.07
N GLY A 31 9.10 -34.37 -6.76
CA GLY A 31 9.64 -34.77 -5.47
C GLY A 31 10.89 -33.95 -5.22
N ALA A 32 11.04 -33.47 -3.99
CA ALA A 32 12.24 -32.82 -3.52
C ALA A 32 13.48 -33.68 -3.85
N SER A 33 13.98 -33.58 -5.09
CA SER A 33 15.37 -33.84 -5.34
C SER A 33 16.07 -32.69 -4.61
N GLU A 34 17.05 -33.02 -3.78
CA GLU A 34 18.06 -32.10 -3.30
C GLU A 34 18.71 -31.38 -4.50
N GLU A 35 18.01 -30.43 -5.10
CA GLU A 35 18.65 -29.41 -5.93
C GLU A 35 19.44 -28.58 -4.94
N SER A 36 20.71 -28.94 -4.77
CA SER A 36 21.66 -28.11 -4.05
C SER A 36 21.53 -26.71 -4.64
N LEU A 37 21.11 -25.73 -3.82
CA LEU A 37 21.09 -24.33 -4.20
C LEU A 37 22.44 -24.02 -4.86
N PHE A 38 22.40 -23.58 -6.12
CA PHE A 38 23.64 -23.24 -6.78
C PHE A 38 24.28 -22.04 -6.08
N SER A 39 25.58 -22.09 -5.86
CA SER A 39 26.34 -20.97 -5.33
C SER A 39 27.26 -20.44 -6.41
N SER A 40 27.19 -19.13 -6.64
CA SER A 40 28.13 -18.44 -7.52
C SER A 40 29.45 -18.11 -6.81
N CYS A 41 29.56 -18.39 -5.49
CA CYS A 41 30.77 -18.16 -4.70
C CYS A 41 31.02 -19.30 -3.69
N PRO A 42 31.42 -20.52 -4.15
CA PRO A 42 31.62 -21.66 -3.26
C PRO A 42 32.68 -21.44 -2.15
N ALA A 43 33.63 -20.53 -2.37
CA ALA A 43 34.64 -20.17 -1.37
C ALA A 43 34.00 -19.47 -0.15
N LEU A 44 32.98 -18.64 -0.37
CA LEU A 44 32.22 -17.97 0.70
C LEU A 44 31.46 -19.01 1.52
N ASP A 45 30.71 -19.90 0.83
CA ASP A 45 29.92 -20.95 1.49
C ASP A 45 30.81 -21.89 2.32
N SER A 46 31.96 -22.28 1.78
CA SER A 46 32.91 -23.12 2.51
C SER A 46 33.45 -22.44 3.78
N SER A 47 33.75 -21.15 3.69
CA SER A 47 34.24 -20.38 4.83
C SER A 47 33.16 -20.19 5.91
N ALA A 48 31.94 -19.96 5.50
CA ALA A 48 30.77 -19.82 6.40
C ALA A 48 30.47 -21.17 7.12
N ARG A 49 30.51 -22.29 6.39
CA ARG A 49 30.37 -23.63 7.01
C ARG A 49 31.51 -23.90 8.02
N ALA A 50 32.73 -23.54 7.69
CA ALA A 50 33.83 -23.70 8.63
C ALA A 50 33.60 -22.87 9.90
N PHE A 51 33.01 -21.68 9.79
CA PHE A 51 32.66 -20.86 10.93
C PHE A 51 31.54 -21.49 11.77
N ALA A 52 30.49 -21.99 11.15
CA ALA A 52 29.39 -22.69 11.81
C ALA A 52 29.84 -23.94 12.56
N ASP A 53 30.80 -24.70 11.98
CA ASP A 53 31.42 -25.87 12.58
C ASP A 53 32.39 -25.53 13.72
N GLY A 54 32.57 -24.26 14.06
CA GLY A 54 33.55 -23.82 15.07
C GLY A 54 35.01 -23.88 14.63
N ARG A 55 35.30 -24.16 13.34
CA ARG A 55 36.65 -24.19 12.78
C ARG A 55 37.16 -22.79 12.46
N LEU A 56 37.34 -21.99 13.51
CA LEU A 56 37.55 -20.53 13.43
C LEU A 56 38.80 -20.15 12.61
N ASP A 57 39.91 -20.93 12.68
CA ASP A 57 41.12 -20.63 11.91
C ASP A 57 40.92 -20.85 10.41
N ALA A 58 40.28 -21.95 10.02
CA ALA A 58 39.92 -22.22 8.63
C ALA A 58 38.93 -21.19 8.06
N ALA A 59 37.95 -20.82 8.83
CA ALA A 59 36.99 -19.78 8.47
C ALA A 59 37.69 -18.43 8.26
N ALA A 60 38.52 -18.00 9.21
CA ALA A 60 39.29 -16.75 9.11
C ALA A 60 40.16 -16.71 7.86
N GLN A 61 40.90 -17.79 7.60
CA GLN A 61 41.77 -17.88 6.41
C GLN A 61 40.95 -17.79 5.11
N GLY A 62 39.84 -18.48 5.03
CA GLY A 62 38.95 -18.46 3.86
C GLY A 62 38.35 -17.08 3.61
N PHE A 63 37.77 -16.47 4.65
CA PHE A 63 37.20 -15.12 4.55
C PHE A 63 38.25 -14.05 4.23
N GLU A 64 39.43 -14.11 4.86
CA GLU A 64 40.52 -13.17 4.61
C GLU A 64 40.97 -13.25 3.13
N LYS A 65 41.20 -14.46 2.63
CA LYS A 65 41.60 -14.69 1.24
C LYS A 65 40.56 -14.11 0.27
N LEU A 66 39.27 -14.39 0.52
CA LEU A 66 38.18 -13.91 -0.34
C LEU A 66 38.02 -12.39 -0.28
N SER A 67 38.20 -11.78 0.88
CA SER A 67 38.08 -10.34 1.06
C SER A 67 39.09 -9.51 0.27
N TRP A 68 40.25 -10.10 -0.06
CA TRP A 68 41.33 -9.50 -0.86
C TRP A 68 41.29 -9.89 -2.33
N ASP A 69 40.47 -10.84 -2.74
CA ASP A 69 40.38 -11.31 -4.12
C ASP A 69 39.61 -10.28 -4.97
N ALA A 70 40.37 -9.46 -5.71
CA ALA A 70 39.76 -8.46 -6.60
C ALA A 70 38.89 -9.06 -7.73
N SER A 71 39.04 -10.35 -8.03
CA SER A 71 38.24 -11.06 -9.03
C SER A 71 36.88 -11.52 -8.46
N ALA A 72 36.77 -11.62 -7.15
CA ALA A 72 35.53 -12.01 -6.50
C ALA A 72 34.46 -10.89 -6.56
N PRO A 73 33.16 -11.24 -6.69
CA PRO A 73 32.08 -10.26 -6.70
C PRO A 73 32.09 -9.38 -5.44
N SER A 74 31.73 -8.10 -5.60
CA SER A 74 31.73 -7.12 -4.50
C SER A 74 30.86 -7.55 -3.31
N PHE A 75 29.68 -8.18 -3.55
CA PHE A 75 28.84 -8.72 -2.50
C PHE A 75 29.56 -9.82 -1.69
N ALA A 76 30.26 -10.74 -2.37
CA ALA A 76 30.95 -11.84 -1.70
C ALA A 76 32.14 -11.34 -0.87
N ARG A 77 32.86 -10.34 -1.35
CA ARG A 77 33.93 -9.69 -0.58
C ARG A 77 33.38 -8.96 0.67
N GLY A 78 32.23 -8.29 0.53
CA GLY A 78 31.54 -7.65 1.66
C GLY A 78 31.11 -8.67 2.71
N LEU A 79 30.43 -9.75 2.31
CA LEU A 79 30.03 -10.84 3.21
C LEU A 79 31.24 -11.54 3.85
N ALA A 80 32.35 -11.71 3.12
CA ALA A 80 33.57 -12.27 3.69
C ALA A 80 34.15 -11.39 4.81
N LEU A 81 34.10 -10.05 4.68
CA LEU A 81 34.48 -9.13 5.75
C LEU A 81 33.53 -9.22 6.94
N PHE A 82 32.22 -9.38 6.73
CA PHE A 82 31.30 -9.66 7.84
C PHE A 82 31.66 -10.97 8.53
N GLY A 83 31.89 -12.06 7.79
CA GLY A 83 32.29 -13.35 8.35
C GLY A 83 33.59 -13.27 9.14
N LEU A 84 34.56 -12.51 8.64
CA LEU A 84 35.83 -12.29 9.34
C LEU A 84 35.62 -11.53 10.68
N ALA A 85 34.74 -10.54 10.69
CA ALA A 85 34.38 -9.82 11.92
C ALA A 85 33.62 -10.72 12.91
N GLU A 86 32.73 -11.60 12.44
CA GLU A 86 32.03 -12.59 13.29
C GLU A 86 33.03 -13.61 13.89
N VAL A 87 34.06 -14.03 13.14
CA VAL A 87 35.15 -14.86 13.70
C VAL A 87 35.91 -14.11 14.81
N ALA A 88 36.17 -12.81 14.63
CA ALA A 88 36.82 -11.99 15.66
C ALA A 88 35.95 -11.90 16.93
N LEU A 89 34.63 -11.70 16.75
CA LEU A 89 33.66 -11.70 17.89
C LEU A 89 33.62 -13.06 18.59
N ALA A 90 33.61 -14.17 17.87
CA ALA A 90 33.68 -15.53 18.44
C ALA A 90 34.98 -15.77 19.25
N ARG A 91 36.06 -15.09 18.90
CA ARG A 91 37.31 -15.05 19.65
C ARG A 91 37.32 -14.00 20.76
N GLN A 92 36.20 -13.35 21.04
CA GLN A 92 36.06 -12.27 22.04
C GLN A 92 36.94 -11.04 21.73
N ASP A 93 37.33 -10.83 20.49
CA ASP A 93 38.10 -9.67 20.03
C ASP A 93 37.22 -8.65 19.33
N THR A 94 36.42 -7.91 20.10
CA THR A 94 35.55 -6.84 19.60
C THR A 94 36.36 -5.72 18.91
N THR A 95 37.61 -5.49 19.34
CA THR A 95 38.47 -4.45 18.73
C THR A 95 38.81 -4.81 17.30
N ALA A 96 39.23 -6.07 17.05
CA ALA A 96 39.47 -6.57 15.71
C ALA A 96 38.17 -6.51 14.83
N ALA A 97 37.06 -6.93 15.38
CA ALA A 97 35.77 -6.85 14.65
C ALA A 97 35.45 -5.43 14.18
N ILE A 98 35.55 -4.43 15.07
CA ILE A 98 35.35 -3.01 14.75
C ILE A 98 36.36 -2.55 13.65
N ALA A 99 37.60 -2.97 13.72
CA ALA A 99 38.60 -2.61 12.72
C ALA A 99 38.24 -3.18 11.32
N ILE A 100 37.70 -4.41 11.27
CA ILE A 100 37.26 -5.06 10.04
C ILE A 100 36.04 -4.34 9.46
N TRP A 101 35.05 -4.01 10.28
CA TRP A 101 33.89 -3.24 9.83
C TRP A 101 34.26 -1.82 9.38
N LYS A 102 35.23 -1.15 9.99
CA LYS A 102 35.76 0.14 9.51
C LYS A 102 36.38 0.00 8.12
N ARG A 103 37.17 -1.07 7.89
CA ARG A 103 37.69 -1.38 6.56
C ARG A 103 36.56 -1.56 5.54
N LEU A 104 35.52 -2.36 5.88
CA LEU A 104 34.37 -2.57 5.01
C LEU A 104 33.65 -1.26 4.71
N ALA A 105 33.39 -0.44 5.72
CA ALA A 105 32.66 0.83 5.56
C ALA A 105 33.41 1.84 4.67
N SER A 106 34.73 1.78 4.61
CA SER A 106 35.58 2.68 3.82
C SER A 106 35.90 2.21 2.39
N ASP A 107 35.60 0.95 2.05
CA ASP A 107 35.90 0.38 0.73
C ASP A 107 34.78 0.71 -0.28
N GLU A 108 35.00 1.72 -1.14
CA GLU A 108 34.05 2.15 -2.16
C GLU A 108 33.78 1.09 -3.24
N GLY A 109 34.65 0.08 -3.38
CA GLY A 109 34.49 -1.06 -4.29
C GLY A 109 33.49 -2.12 -3.80
N LEU A 110 32.90 -1.94 -2.61
CA LEU A 110 31.89 -2.82 -2.02
C LEU A 110 30.48 -2.23 -2.16
N LEU A 111 29.46 -3.09 -2.02
CA LEU A 111 28.07 -2.64 -2.06
C LEU A 111 27.83 -1.55 -1.00
N ARG A 112 27.20 -0.45 -1.40
CA ARG A 112 26.84 0.64 -0.49
C ARG A 112 26.07 0.13 0.72
N PHE A 113 25.11 -0.77 0.50
CA PHE A 113 24.31 -1.34 1.59
C PHE A 113 25.18 -2.07 2.63
N HIS A 114 26.20 -2.86 2.20
CA HIS A 114 27.13 -3.52 3.14
C HIS A 114 27.96 -2.52 3.92
N ARG A 115 28.39 -1.42 3.30
CA ARG A 115 29.11 -0.34 3.98
C ARG A 115 28.26 0.32 5.07
N ASP A 116 26.99 0.63 4.75
CA ASP A 116 26.05 1.19 5.70
C ASP A 116 25.70 0.21 6.85
N MET A 117 25.62 -1.08 6.54
CA MET A 117 25.45 -2.15 7.55
C MET A 117 26.66 -2.23 8.49
N ALA A 118 27.88 -2.12 7.96
CA ALA A 118 29.09 -2.11 8.79
C ALA A 118 29.10 -0.95 9.79
N LEU A 119 28.66 0.25 9.38
CA LEU A 119 28.53 1.39 10.29
C LEU A 119 27.53 1.10 11.43
N ARG A 120 26.42 0.44 11.12
CA ARG A 120 25.45 0.01 12.15
C ARG A 120 26.07 -1.01 13.13
N ARG A 121 26.82 -1.99 12.61
CA ARG A 121 27.51 -3.00 13.46
C ARG A 121 28.56 -2.36 14.37
N ILE A 122 29.28 -1.36 13.91
CA ILE A 122 30.20 -0.58 14.75
C ILE A 122 29.44 0.09 15.90
N ALA A 123 28.36 0.80 15.59
CA ALA A 123 27.53 1.47 16.61
C ALA A 123 26.96 0.48 17.64
N GLN A 124 26.50 -0.70 17.21
CA GLN A 124 26.04 -1.77 18.09
C GLN A 124 27.14 -2.27 19.03
N ALA A 125 28.33 -2.54 18.50
CA ALA A 125 29.48 -3.00 19.30
C ALA A 125 29.92 -1.93 20.32
N GLU A 126 29.95 -0.66 19.93
CA GLU A 126 30.26 0.45 20.85
C GLU A 126 29.23 0.61 21.96
N ARG A 127 27.94 0.34 21.68
CA ARG A 127 26.89 0.31 22.71
C ARG A 127 27.11 -0.83 23.71
N LEU A 128 27.39 -2.04 23.20
CA LEU A 128 27.68 -3.20 24.06
C LEU A 128 28.92 -2.95 24.97
N GLN A 129 29.97 -2.34 24.45
CA GLN A 129 31.16 -1.97 25.25
C GLN A 129 30.80 -0.99 26.38
N LYS A 130 29.75 -0.19 26.24
CA LYS A 130 29.24 0.73 27.27
C LYS A 130 28.21 0.05 28.21
N GLY A 131 27.97 -1.26 28.09
CA GLY A 131 26.97 -2.00 28.86
C GLY A 131 25.53 -1.69 28.48
N LEU A 132 25.31 -1.12 27.28
CA LEU A 132 23.99 -0.83 26.74
C LEU A 132 23.55 -1.98 25.83
N PRO A 133 22.22 -2.17 25.58
CA PRO A 133 21.73 -3.07 24.56
C PRO A 133 22.34 -2.76 23.18
N ALA A 134 22.60 -3.77 22.37
CA ALA A 134 23.16 -3.61 21.02
C ALA A 134 22.34 -2.66 20.15
N ARG A 135 21.03 -2.79 20.20
CA ARG A 135 20.08 -1.89 19.54
C ARG A 135 19.41 -0.96 20.52
N ASP A 136 19.05 0.20 20.03
CA ASP A 136 18.16 1.15 20.68
C ASP A 136 16.92 1.28 19.80
N PRO A 137 15.76 0.72 20.20
CA PRO A 137 14.55 0.83 19.42
C PRO A 137 14.17 2.27 19.05
N ALA A 138 14.50 3.24 19.94
CA ALA A 138 14.24 4.65 19.65
C ALA A 138 15.04 5.20 18.45
N SER A 139 16.17 4.59 18.10
CA SER A 139 17.00 5.00 16.97
C SER A 139 16.34 4.76 15.60
N CYS A 140 15.34 3.87 15.54
CA CYS A 140 14.54 3.59 14.36
C CYS A 140 13.18 4.31 14.37
N ARG A 141 12.92 5.19 15.32
CA ARG A 141 11.68 5.97 15.45
C ARG A 141 11.94 7.42 15.08
N VAL A 142 10.93 8.04 14.45
CA VAL A 142 11.01 9.47 14.14
C VAL A 142 11.07 10.29 15.45
N GLN A 143 11.89 11.32 15.43
CA GLN A 143 11.92 12.30 16.52
C GLN A 143 10.84 13.34 16.24
N LEU A 144 9.73 13.27 16.97
CA LEU A 144 8.65 14.24 16.83
C LEU A 144 9.01 15.55 17.55
N PRO A 145 8.49 16.70 17.06
CA PRO A 145 8.81 17.99 17.67
C PRO A 145 8.27 18.07 19.10
N GLU A 146 9.11 18.47 20.05
CA GLU A 146 8.65 18.84 21.38
C GLU A 146 7.80 20.11 21.28
N LEU A 147 6.55 20.04 21.76
CA LEU A 147 5.65 21.18 21.73
C LEU A 147 5.95 22.11 22.92
N PRO A 148 6.36 23.37 22.67
CA PRO A 148 6.55 24.35 23.73
C PRO A 148 5.21 24.69 24.41
N LEU A 149 5.28 25.23 25.62
CA LEU A 149 4.10 25.82 26.27
C LEU A 149 3.56 26.95 25.37
N PRO A 150 2.28 26.90 24.93
CA PRO A 150 1.74 27.88 24.01
C PRO A 150 1.65 29.26 24.64
N GLY A 151 2.10 30.28 23.92
CA GLY A 151 1.96 31.68 24.34
C GLY A 151 0.53 32.19 24.26
N LYS A 152 -0.32 31.54 23.46
CA LYS A 152 -1.74 31.82 23.36
C LYS A 152 -2.55 30.53 23.11
N VAL A 153 -3.69 30.40 23.76
CA VAL A 153 -4.66 29.34 23.46
C VAL A 153 -5.99 29.96 23.03
N PHE A 154 -6.52 29.46 21.91
CA PHE A 154 -7.91 29.71 21.52
C PHE A 154 -8.69 28.41 21.65
N TYR A 155 -10.00 28.54 21.93
CA TYR A 155 -10.88 27.38 22.11
C TYR A 155 -11.97 27.39 21.03
N VAL A 156 -12.29 26.19 20.53
CA VAL A 156 -13.36 25.93 19.58
C VAL A 156 -14.29 24.87 20.17
N ALA A 157 -15.60 25.09 20.10
CA ALA A 157 -16.59 24.14 20.59
C ALA A 157 -17.83 24.11 19.68
N PRO A 158 -18.58 22.98 19.59
CA PRO A 158 -19.78 22.90 18.73
C PRO A 158 -20.87 23.90 19.07
N ASN A 159 -20.97 24.27 20.37
CA ASN A 159 -21.92 25.26 20.91
C ASN A 159 -21.30 26.67 21.03
N GLY A 160 -20.10 26.88 20.49
CA GLY A 160 -19.43 28.18 20.49
C GLY A 160 -20.07 29.20 19.58
N SER A 161 -19.46 30.41 19.54
CA SER A 161 -19.89 31.50 18.66
C SER A 161 -18.73 32.18 17.98
N ASP A 162 -18.81 32.43 16.68
CA ASP A 162 -17.77 33.14 15.93
C ASP A 162 -17.71 34.66 16.22
N THR A 163 -18.65 35.18 16.99
CA THR A 163 -18.61 36.52 17.55
C THR A 163 -17.95 36.57 18.95
N ALA A 164 -17.59 35.40 19.52
CA ALA A 164 -16.88 35.30 20.79
C ALA A 164 -15.41 35.69 20.64
N ASP A 165 -14.66 35.70 21.76
CA ASP A 165 -13.25 36.05 21.82
C ASP A 165 -12.29 34.86 21.74
N GLY A 166 -12.85 33.62 21.73
CA GLY A 166 -12.07 32.38 21.68
C GLY A 166 -11.44 31.98 23.01
N SER A 167 -11.85 32.57 24.12
CA SER A 167 -11.47 32.09 25.44
C SER A 167 -12.17 30.78 25.78
N GLN A 168 -11.70 30.06 26.83
CA GLN A 168 -12.30 28.78 27.24
C GLN A 168 -13.78 28.92 27.64
N SER A 169 -14.16 30.06 28.25
CA SER A 169 -15.53 30.34 28.64
C SER A 169 -16.41 30.88 27.47
N ARG A 170 -15.77 31.35 26.38
CA ARG A 170 -16.45 31.93 25.22
C ARG A 170 -15.74 31.43 23.92
N PRO A 171 -15.85 30.12 23.62
CA PRO A 171 -15.15 29.51 22.50
C PRO A 171 -15.70 29.96 21.14
N PHE A 172 -14.88 29.90 20.11
CA PHE A 172 -15.31 30.00 18.73
C PHE A 172 -16.16 28.77 18.34
N ARG A 173 -16.95 28.92 17.30
CA ARG A 173 -17.71 27.80 16.72
C ARG A 173 -16.97 27.07 15.61
N THR A 174 -16.14 27.77 14.83
CA THR A 174 -15.48 27.24 13.63
C THR A 174 -13.97 27.32 13.71
N LEU A 175 -13.28 26.42 12.99
CA LEU A 175 -11.82 26.46 12.83
C LEU A 175 -11.37 27.64 11.97
N GLU A 176 -12.19 28.07 11.00
CA GLU A 176 -11.94 29.26 10.18
C GLU A 176 -11.86 30.53 11.04
N ARG A 177 -12.79 30.69 12.01
CA ARG A 177 -12.73 31.81 12.95
C ARG A 177 -11.50 31.75 13.84
N ALA A 178 -11.10 30.55 14.29
CA ALA A 178 -9.88 30.35 15.06
C ALA A 178 -8.63 30.73 14.23
N ARG A 179 -8.55 30.26 12.96
CA ARG A 179 -7.50 30.67 12.01
C ARG A 179 -7.42 32.19 11.88
N ASP A 180 -8.57 32.86 11.68
CA ASP A 180 -8.61 34.30 11.50
C ASP A 180 -8.22 35.06 12.77
N ALA A 181 -8.48 34.47 13.95
CA ALA A 181 -7.99 35.00 15.22
C ALA A 181 -6.46 34.88 15.35
N VAL A 182 -5.86 33.77 14.89
CA VAL A 182 -4.40 33.61 14.82
C VAL A 182 -3.78 34.64 13.87
N ARG A 183 -4.37 34.83 12.68
CA ARG A 183 -3.95 35.88 11.72
C ARG A 183 -3.99 37.27 12.32
N SER A 184 -5.07 37.59 13.03
CA SER A 184 -5.26 38.90 13.70
C SER A 184 -4.22 39.08 14.82
N LEU A 185 -3.98 38.05 15.63
CA LEU A 185 -2.94 38.06 16.67
C LEU A 185 -1.55 38.29 16.05
N LYS A 186 -1.21 37.56 15.01
CA LYS A 186 0.07 37.68 14.30
C LYS A 186 0.24 39.10 13.75
N LYS A 187 -0.81 39.68 13.16
CA LYS A 187 -0.78 41.07 12.68
C LYS A 187 -0.56 42.06 13.82
N SER A 188 -1.15 41.84 15.00
CA SER A 188 -0.98 42.74 16.16
C SER A 188 0.44 42.68 16.77
N LEU A 189 1.17 41.59 16.50
CA LEU A 189 2.53 41.33 16.94
C LEU A 189 3.57 41.54 15.80
N THR A 190 3.27 42.45 14.88
CA THR A 190 4.16 42.80 13.76
C THR A 190 4.56 41.67 12.82
N GLY A 191 3.71 40.64 12.72
CA GLY A 191 3.91 39.47 11.85
C GLY A 191 4.46 38.22 12.55
N GLU A 192 4.79 38.34 13.85
CA GLU A 192 5.29 37.18 14.63
C GLU A 192 4.19 36.51 15.46
N LEU A 193 4.45 35.29 15.88
CA LEU A 193 3.64 34.58 16.87
C LEU A 193 4.22 34.77 18.28
N PRO A 194 3.40 34.69 19.33
CA PRO A 194 3.92 34.75 20.69
C PRO A 194 4.89 33.58 20.95
N LYS A 195 5.83 33.78 21.86
CA LYS A 195 6.77 32.73 22.28
C LYS A 195 6.01 31.45 22.66
N GLY A 196 6.41 30.31 22.11
CA GLY A 196 5.73 29.03 22.29
C GLY A 196 4.54 28.82 21.32
N GLY A 197 4.25 29.79 20.44
CA GLY A 197 3.24 29.67 19.42
C GLY A 197 1.80 29.78 19.90
N VAL A 198 0.90 29.24 19.07
CA VAL A 198 -0.56 29.30 19.31
C VAL A 198 -1.14 27.89 19.28
N LYS A 199 -1.97 27.56 20.27
CA LYS A 199 -2.76 26.32 20.30
C LYS A 199 -4.25 26.65 20.11
N ILE A 200 -4.87 25.95 19.18
CA ILE A 200 -6.32 25.91 18.98
C ILE A 200 -6.81 24.62 19.62
N MET A 201 -7.39 24.72 20.82
CA MET A 201 -7.97 23.61 21.55
C MET A 201 -9.40 23.38 21.09
N ILE A 202 -9.68 22.19 20.60
CA ILE A 202 -10.95 21.83 19.97
C ILE A 202 -11.69 20.88 20.92
N ASP A 203 -12.82 21.33 21.43
CA ASP A 203 -13.66 20.54 22.34
C ASP A 203 -14.29 19.35 21.62
N GLY A 204 -14.63 18.31 22.39
CA GLY A 204 -15.32 17.14 21.84
C GLY A 204 -16.72 17.48 21.35
N GLY A 205 -17.18 16.70 20.38
CA GLY A 205 -18.52 16.78 19.83
C GLY A 205 -18.56 16.73 18.30
N GLN A 206 -19.77 16.97 17.74
CA GLN A 206 -20.02 16.88 16.30
C GLN A 206 -19.96 18.25 15.65
N TYR A 207 -19.09 18.38 14.66
CA TYR A 207 -18.95 19.56 13.81
C TYR A 207 -19.44 19.25 12.41
N SER A 208 -20.46 19.99 11.93
CA SER A 208 -20.89 19.91 10.54
C SER A 208 -19.88 20.64 9.65
N TRP A 209 -19.28 19.93 8.72
CA TRP A 209 -18.24 20.45 7.84
C TRP A 209 -18.83 20.76 6.46
N LYS A 210 -18.68 21.99 5.99
CA LYS A 210 -19.29 22.43 4.73
C LYS A 210 -18.30 22.97 3.70
N GLN A 211 -17.12 23.37 4.15
CA GLN A 211 -16.09 23.98 3.30
C GLN A 211 -14.69 23.69 3.85
N THR A 212 -13.71 23.72 3.00
CA THR A 212 -12.31 23.47 3.34
C THR A 212 -11.74 24.50 4.29
N LEU A 213 -11.06 24.07 5.37
CA LEU A 213 -10.19 24.95 6.14
C LEU A 213 -8.91 25.21 5.29
N ASN A 214 -8.84 26.37 4.67
CA ASN A 214 -7.69 26.78 3.87
C ASN A 214 -6.65 27.47 4.74
N LEU A 215 -5.46 26.89 4.84
CA LEU A 215 -4.26 27.45 5.46
C LEU A 215 -3.24 27.78 4.38
N THR A 216 -2.62 28.91 4.48
CA THR A 216 -1.61 29.42 3.53
C THR A 216 -0.31 29.76 4.26
N SER A 217 0.73 30.16 3.54
CA SER A 217 2.00 30.58 4.15
C SER A 217 1.84 31.63 5.26
N GLY A 218 0.79 32.47 5.19
CA GLY A 218 0.44 33.43 6.24
C GLY A 218 0.05 32.79 7.58
N ASP A 219 -0.38 31.52 7.57
CA ASP A 219 -0.78 30.76 8.75
C ASP A 219 0.37 29.93 9.37
N SER A 220 1.57 30.01 8.77
CA SER A 220 2.75 29.27 9.23
C SER A 220 3.16 29.66 10.65
N GLY A 221 3.63 28.66 11.38
CA GLY A 221 4.39 28.84 12.61
C GLY A 221 5.90 28.88 12.37
N THR A 222 6.65 28.60 13.41
CA THR A 222 8.09 28.32 13.39
C THR A 222 8.38 27.15 14.33
N ALA A 223 9.57 26.57 14.29
CA ALA A 223 9.95 25.48 15.19
C ALA A 223 9.78 25.84 16.69
N SER A 224 10.04 27.10 17.07
CA SER A 224 9.89 27.59 18.45
C SER A 224 8.51 28.18 18.77
N ALA A 225 7.69 28.42 17.75
CA ALA A 225 6.36 29.00 17.87
C ALA A 225 5.38 28.35 16.85
N PRO A 226 5.06 27.06 17.01
CA PRO A 226 4.19 26.35 16.07
C PRO A 226 2.71 26.79 16.22
N VAL A 227 1.90 26.50 15.17
CA VAL A 227 0.45 26.60 15.23
C VAL A 227 -0.13 25.20 15.36
N VAL A 228 -0.85 24.92 16.44
CA VAL A 228 -1.32 23.58 16.76
C VAL A 228 -2.85 23.54 16.83
N TYR A 229 -3.49 22.82 15.91
CA TYR A 229 -4.91 22.49 15.95
C TYR A 229 -5.05 21.12 16.65
N GLN A 230 -5.55 21.09 17.85
CA GLN A 230 -5.56 19.88 18.66
C GLN A 230 -6.93 19.63 19.31
N ALA A 231 -7.46 18.41 19.17
CA ALA A 231 -8.59 17.96 19.96
C ALA A 231 -8.24 17.93 21.44
N GLU A 232 -9.21 18.23 22.32
CA GLU A 232 -9.03 18.08 23.76
C GLU A 232 -8.75 16.62 24.10
N PRO A 233 -7.68 16.31 24.83
CA PRO A 233 -7.38 14.93 25.24
C PRO A 233 -8.60 14.24 25.86
N SER A 234 -8.80 12.96 25.57
CA SER A 234 -9.92 12.14 26.02
C SER A 234 -11.31 12.54 25.50
N LYS A 235 -11.41 13.48 24.56
CA LYS A 235 -12.66 13.85 23.89
C LYS A 235 -12.52 13.69 22.38
N GLU A 236 -13.55 13.18 21.75
CA GLU A 236 -13.58 12.99 20.31
C GLU A 236 -14.18 14.24 19.60
N ALA A 237 -13.37 14.92 18.80
CA ALA A 237 -13.80 16.05 17.95
C ALA A 237 -14.06 15.56 16.54
N VAL A 238 -15.32 15.37 16.16
CA VAL A 238 -15.74 14.74 14.91
C VAL A 238 -16.21 15.79 13.90
N PHE A 239 -15.49 15.92 12.81
CA PHE A 239 -15.85 16.77 11.66
C PHE A 239 -16.49 15.90 10.58
N SER A 240 -17.76 16.14 10.29
CA SER A 240 -18.55 15.36 9.33
C SER A 240 -18.90 16.17 8.09
N GLY A 241 -18.45 15.70 6.92
CA GLY A 241 -18.81 16.26 5.60
C GLY A 241 -20.11 15.70 5.03
N GLY A 242 -20.85 14.91 5.79
CA GLY A 242 -22.11 14.31 5.37
C GLY A 242 -23.34 15.01 5.93
N VAL A 243 -24.48 14.71 5.31
CA VAL A 243 -25.79 15.15 5.75
C VAL A 243 -26.49 13.99 6.46
N ARG A 244 -26.97 14.24 7.69
CA ARG A 244 -27.76 13.26 8.43
C ARG A 244 -29.17 13.19 7.86
N ILE A 245 -29.66 11.99 7.55
CA ILE A 245 -31.01 11.74 7.07
C ILE A 245 -31.83 11.24 8.26
N THR A 246 -32.81 12.02 8.68
CA THR A 246 -33.67 11.72 9.84
C THR A 246 -35.10 11.36 9.45
N GLU A 247 -35.54 11.74 8.24
CA GLU A 247 -36.89 11.49 7.78
C GLU A 247 -36.90 10.42 6.68
N TRP A 248 -37.26 9.23 7.09
CA TRP A 248 -37.45 8.10 6.19
C TRP A 248 -38.95 7.77 6.08
N ARG A 249 -39.44 7.53 4.85
CA ARG A 249 -40.87 7.25 4.58
C ARG A 249 -40.95 6.05 3.63
N PRO A 250 -42.04 5.25 3.70
CA PRO A 250 -42.32 4.26 2.66
C PRO A 250 -42.41 4.87 1.26
N ILE A 251 -42.13 4.08 0.22
CA ILE A 251 -42.30 4.54 -1.17
C ILE A 251 -43.74 4.79 -1.46
N SER A 252 -44.08 6.00 -1.89
CA SER A 252 -45.47 6.43 -2.21
C SER A 252 -45.85 6.18 -3.68
N ASP A 253 -44.88 6.08 -4.59
CA ASP A 253 -45.10 5.85 -6.02
C ASP A 253 -45.34 4.35 -6.27
N ALA A 254 -46.57 3.99 -6.68
CA ALA A 254 -46.95 2.62 -6.94
C ALA A 254 -46.16 2.00 -8.10
N LYS A 255 -45.81 2.77 -9.15
CA LYS A 255 -45.04 2.25 -10.30
C LYS A 255 -43.63 1.90 -9.90
N LEU A 256 -43.02 2.66 -8.99
CA LEU A 256 -41.70 2.32 -8.45
C LEU A 256 -41.79 1.09 -7.54
N ARG A 257 -42.80 0.97 -6.69
CA ARG A 257 -43.00 -0.19 -5.83
C ARG A 257 -43.15 -1.49 -6.65
N ASP A 258 -43.84 -1.42 -7.77
CA ASP A 258 -44.08 -2.58 -8.64
C ASP A 258 -42.79 -3.10 -9.36
N LYS A 259 -41.72 -2.30 -9.42
CA LYS A 259 -40.40 -2.73 -9.90
C LYS A 259 -39.64 -3.61 -8.89
N LEU A 260 -40.00 -3.48 -7.60
CA LEU A 260 -39.34 -4.21 -6.51
C LEU A 260 -39.95 -5.58 -6.27
N ASP A 261 -39.16 -6.52 -5.75
CA ASP A 261 -39.64 -7.82 -5.32
C ASP A 261 -40.75 -7.66 -4.23
N GLU A 262 -41.83 -8.44 -4.35
CA GLU A 262 -42.96 -8.38 -3.41
C GLU A 262 -42.56 -8.57 -1.95
N ARG A 263 -41.55 -9.35 -1.69
CA ARG A 263 -41.06 -9.66 -0.32
C ARG A 263 -40.41 -8.48 0.38
N ILE A 264 -39.96 -7.45 -0.36
CA ILE A 264 -39.17 -6.33 0.21
C ILE A 264 -39.80 -4.97 -0.07
N ARG A 265 -40.67 -4.81 -1.08
CA ARG A 265 -41.17 -3.52 -1.55
C ARG A 265 -41.81 -2.64 -0.47
N ASP A 266 -42.41 -3.24 0.58
CA ASP A 266 -42.99 -2.52 1.69
C ASP A 266 -42.01 -2.16 2.79
N ARG A 267 -40.76 -2.68 2.69
CA ARG A 267 -39.65 -2.39 3.61
C ARG A 267 -38.70 -1.32 3.08
N VAL A 268 -38.75 -1.05 1.77
CA VAL A 268 -37.86 -0.04 1.18
C VAL A 268 -38.36 1.35 1.56
N LEU A 269 -37.47 2.15 2.12
CA LEU A 269 -37.70 3.50 2.55
C LEU A 269 -37.10 4.51 1.57
N GLN A 270 -37.67 5.71 1.52
CA GLN A 270 -37.15 6.81 0.73
C GLN A 270 -36.94 8.06 1.58
N ALA A 271 -35.99 8.90 1.17
CA ALA A 271 -35.77 10.21 1.73
C ALA A 271 -35.53 11.25 0.63
N ASP A 272 -35.95 12.49 0.87
CA ASP A 272 -35.78 13.61 -0.07
C ASP A 272 -34.52 14.40 0.29
N LEU A 273 -33.47 14.27 -0.53
CA LEU A 273 -32.19 14.93 -0.32
C LEU A 273 -32.25 16.45 -0.60
N LYS A 274 -33.12 16.86 -1.51
CA LYS A 274 -33.32 18.30 -1.81
C LYS A 274 -33.92 19.04 -0.62
N ALA A 275 -34.85 18.41 0.10
CA ALA A 275 -35.40 18.95 1.34
C ALA A 275 -34.36 19.11 2.46
N LEU A 276 -33.26 18.32 2.40
CA LEU A 276 -32.14 18.41 3.32
C LEU A 276 -31.04 19.41 2.85
N GLY A 277 -31.27 20.12 1.75
CA GLY A 277 -30.35 21.12 1.21
C GLY A 277 -29.15 20.51 0.45
N VAL A 278 -29.25 19.26 -0.01
CA VAL A 278 -28.24 18.64 -0.85
C VAL A 278 -28.46 19.08 -2.30
N GLU A 279 -27.63 19.97 -2.79
CA GLU A 279 -27.68 20.50 -4.16
C GLU A 279 -26.82 19.67 -5.14
N ASP A 280 -25.68 19.22 -4.69
CA ASP A 280 -24.73 18.37 -5.46
C ASP A 280 -24.80 16.91 -4.98
N LEU A 281 -25.38 16.07 -5.83
CA LEU A 281 -25.49 14.63 -5.58
C LEU A 281 -24.24 13.85 -6.04
N GLY A 282 -23.26 14.53 -6.62
CA GLY A 282 -22.09 13.89 -7.19
C GLY A 282 -22.43 12.99 -8.38
N ASP A 283 -21.41 12.27 -8.85
CA ASP A 283 -21.62 11.14 -9.74
C ASP A 283 -21.31 9.86 -8.95
N ALA A 284 -22.34 9.06 -8.66
CA ALA A 284 -22.24 7.77 -7.98
C ALA A 284 -21.36 6.75 -8.74
N MET A 285 -20.84 7.15 -9.88
CA MET A 285 -20.18 6.30 -10.87
C MET A 285 -18.77 6.72 -11.21
N THR A 286 -18.17 7.60 -10.44
CA THR A 286 -16.73 7.83 -10.50
C THR A 286 -16.06 6.89 -9.51
N LEU A 287 -14.89 6.36 -9.86
CA LEU A 287 -14.06 5.56 -8.94
C LEU A 287 -13.53 6.40 -7.76
N ARG A 288 -13.77 7.71 -7.80
CA ARG A 288 -13.40 8.66 -6.76
C ARG A 288 -14.54 9.64 -6.53
N ARG A 289 -14.71 10.15 -5.31
CA ARG A 289 -15.66 11.19 -4.95
C ARG A 289 -17.14 10.81 -5.15
N CYS A 290 -17.44 9.53 -5.09
CA CYS A 290 -18.81 9.03 -5.16
C CYS A 290 -19.49 9.25 -3.81
N PRO A 291 -20.79 9.63 -3.79
CA PRO A 291 -21.56 9.69 -2.56
C PRO A 291 -21.75 8.29 -1.99
N GLU A 292 -21.71 8.16 -0.67
CA GLU A 292 -21.93 6.92 0.04
C GLU A 292 -22.90 7.11 1.20
N LEU A 293 -23.71 6.09 1.45
CA LEU A 293 -24.63 6.04 2.60
C LEU A 293 -23.96 5.23 3.72
N PHE A 294 -23.91 5.81 4.90
CA PHE A 294 -23.38 5.18 6.12
C PHE A 294 -24.48 5.05 7.18
N VAL A 295 -24.56 3.90 7.84
CA VAL A 295 -25.46 3.63 8.94
C VAL A 295 -24.63 3.21 10.16
N ASP A 296 -24.69 3.99 11.22
CA ASP A 296 -23.86 3.81 12.42
C ASP A 296 -22.36 3.58 12.08
N GLY A 297 -21.88 4.36 11.11
CA GLY A 297 -20.50 4.31 10.64
C GLY A 297 -20.20 3.22 9.61
N ARG A 298 -21.12 2.32 9.31
CA ARG A 298 -20.94 1.23 8.35
C ARG A 298 -21.40 1.66 6.96
N PRO A 299 -20.54 1.52 5.92
CA PRO A 299 -20.94 1.82 4.55
C PRO A 299 -22.04 0.86 4.09
N GLN A 300 -23.02 1.41 3.39
CA GLN A 300 -24.10 0.66 2.77
C GLN A 300 -23.77 0.38 1.29
N THR A 301 -24.31 -0.68 0.73
CA THR A 301 -24.00 -1.13 -0.64
C THR A 301 -24.96 -0.46 -1.64
N LEU A 302 -24.46 0.15 -2.71
CA LEU A 302 -25.31 0.54 -3.82
C LEU A 302 -26.00 -0.69 -4.39
N ALA A 303 -27.33 -0.60 -4.66
CA ALA A 303 -28.13 -1.66 -5.25
C ALA A 303 -27.41 -2.24 -6.46
N ARG A 304 -27.05 -3.53 -6.39
CA ARG A 304 -26.16 -4.18 -7.34
C ARG A 304 -26.65 -5.57 -7.73
N TRP A 305 -26.15 -6.02 -8.87
CA TRP A 305 -26.31 -7.40 -9.29
C TRP A 305 -25.01 -7.97 -9.89
N PRO A 306 -24.58 -9.16 -9.45
CA PRO A 306 -25.10 -9.93 -8.31
C PRO A 306 -24.81 -9.26 -6.96
N ASN A 307 -25.54 -9.58 -5.91
CA ASN A 307 -25.37 -9.01 -4.56
C ASN A 307 -23.98 -9.29 -4.00
N GLU A 308 -23.39 -10.42 -4.39
CA GLU A 308 -22.01 -10.79 -4.02
C GLU A 308 -21.23 -11.26 -5.24
N GLY A 309 -19.91 -11.03 -5.22
CA GLY A 309 -19.00 -11.48 -6.27
C GLY A 309 -19.23 -10.79 -7.61
N PHE A 310 -19.01 -11.52 -8.70
CA PHE A 310 -19.04 -11.04 -10.07
C PHE A 310 -19.75 -12.01 -10.98
N VAL A 311 -20.31 -11.50 -12.08
CA VAL A 311 -20.68 -12.25 -13.28
C VAL A 311 -19.63 -12.09 -14.36
N LYS A 312 -19.70 -12.88 -15.44
CA LYS A 312 -18.72 -12.84 -16.51
C LYS A 312 -19.32 -12.28 -17.80
N THR A 313 -18.48 -11.59 -18.58
CA THR A 313 -18.81 -11.23 -19.96
C THR A 313 -18.92 -12.50 -20.80
N GLY A 314 -19.91 -12.55 -21.68
CA GLY A 314 -19.97 -13.53 -22.76
C GLY A 314 -19.15 -13.06 -23.96
N GLU A 315 -19.58 -13.49 -25.17
CA GLU A 315 -18.95 -13.12 -26.44
C GLU A 315 -18.78 -11.60 -26.59
N ILE A 316 -17.56 -11.15 -26.93
CA ILE A 316 -17.30 -9.75 -27.21
C ILE A 316 -17.61 -9.46 -28.67
N LEU A 317 -18.37 -8.40 -28.90
CA LEU A 317 -18.89 -8.04 -30.21
C LEU A 317 -18.23 -6.76 -30.72
N GLY A 318 -17.86 -6.73 -31.99
CA GLY A 318 -17.28 -5.54 -32.58
C GLY A 318 -16.31 -5.86 -33.71
N LYS A 319 -15.70 -4.80 -34.27
CA LYS A 319 -14.80 -4.91 -35.44
C LYS A 319 -13.35 -4.56 -35.12
N ASP A 320 -13.11 -3.74 -34.06
CA ASP A 320 -11.77 -3.34 -33.63
C ASP A 320 -11.16 -4.41 -32.70
N THR A 321 -10.85 -5.57 -33.30
CA THR A 321 -10.27 -6.71 -32.62
C THR A 321 -8.75 -6.63 -32.58
N PHE A 322 -8.16 -7.18 -31.51
CA PHE A 322 -6.71 -7.26 -31.35
C PHE A 322 -6.31 -8.52 -30.59
N LYS A 323 -5.02 -8.87 -30.64
CA LYS A 323 -4.44 -9.98 -29.87
C LYS A 323 -3.24 -9.50 -29.06
N VAL A 324 -3.17 -9.96 -27.82
CA VAL A 324 -2.03 -9.77 -26.95
C VAL A 324 -1.29 -11.10 -26.81
N TRP A 325 0.04 -11.06 -26.86
CA TRP A 325 0.92 -12.25 -26.83
C TRP A 325 0.51 -13.35 -27.82
N ASN A 326 -0.07 -12.97 -28.95
CA ASN A 326 -0.58 -13.87 -30.00
C ASN A 326 -1.66 -14.89 -29.55
N SER A 327 -2.16 -14.81 -28.32
CA SER A 327 -3.09 -15.79 -27.76
C SER A 327 -4.33 -15.19 -27.11
N ILE A 328 -4.23 -14.01 -26.50
CA ILE A 328 -5.34 -13.38 -25.77
C ILE A 328 -6.06 -12.41 -26.73
N GLU A 329 -7.29 -12.77 -27.09
CA GLU A 329 -8.13 -11.97 -27.99
C GLU A 329 -8.92 -10.92 -27.23
N GLY A 330 -9.08 -9.74 -27.80
CA GLY A 330 -9.89 -8.65 -27.31
C GLY A 330 -10.48 -7.79 -28.39
N CYS A 331 -11.39 -6.90 -28.01
CA CYS A 331 -11.99 -5.89 -28.88
C CYS A 331 -12.09 -4.55 -28.13
N ARG A 332 -11.89 -3.43 -28.84
CA ARG A 332 -12.02 -2.08 -28.26
C ARG A 332 -13.43 -1.51 -28.34
N ASP A 333 -14.32 -2.15 -29.09
CA ASP A 333 -15.71 -1.73 -29.16
C ASP A 333 -16.42 -2.13 -27.84
N GLY A 334 -17.09 -1.18 -27.22
CA GLY A 334 -17.82 -1.39 -25.97
C GLY A 334 -19.13 -2.17 -26.16
N LYS A 335 -19.05 -3.42 -26.63
CA LYS A 335 -20.23 -4.24 -26.90
C LYS A 335 -19.97 -5.71 -26.59
N PHE A 336 -20.83 -6.33 -25.76
CA PHE A 336 -20.68 -7.75 -25.42
C PHE A 336 -22.03 -8.40 -25.07
N ARG A 337 -22.10 -9.72 -25.17
CA ARG A 337 -23.24 -10.52 -24.69
C ARG A 337 -23.16 -10.69 -23.17
N TYR A 338 -24.28 -10.48 -22.50
CA TYR A 338 -24.39 -10.83 -21.09
C TYR A 338 -24.92 -12.27 -20.93
N LEU A 339 -24.61 -12.89 -19.80
CA LEU A 339 -25.06 -14.24 -19.48
C LEU A 339 -26.34 -14.20 -18.65
N GLY A 340 -27.27 -15.13 -18.95
CA GLY A 340 -28.59 -15.20 -18.31
C GLY A 340 -29.58 -14.15 -18.84
N ASP A 341 -30.68 -13.93 -18.12
CA ASP A 341 -31.81 -13.06 -18.55
C ASP A 341 -32.03 -11.84 -17.65
N ARG A 342 -31.28 -11.75 -16.51
CA ARG A 342 -31.47 -10.72 -15.47
C ARG A 342 -31.44 -9.28 -16.00
N PRO A 343 -30.52 -8.90 -16.90
CA PRO A 343 -30.46 -7.53 -17.43
C PRO A 343 -31.69 -7.09 -18.23
N GLY A 344 -32.53 -8.04 -18.71
CA GLY A 344 -33.82 -7.72 -19.33
C GLY A 344 -34.79 -6.97 -18.41
N ARG A 345 -34.59 -7.01 -17.09
CA ARG A 345 -35.39 -6.26 -16.10
C ARG A 345 -35.01 -4.78 -16.03
N TRP A 346 -33.87 -4.37 -16.61
CA TRP A 346 -33.28 -3.02 -16.46
C TRP A 346 -33.56 -2.10 -17.65
N LEU A 347 -34.44 -2.49 -18.57
CA LEU A 347 -34.72 -1.73 -19.81
C LEU A 347 -35.20 -0.28 -19.53
N ASP A 348 -35.93 -0.07 -18.42
CA ASP A 348 -36.43 1.24 -18.00
C ASP A 348 -35.52 1.93 -16.95
N GLU A 349 -34.33 1.37 -16.64
CA GLU A 349 -33.44 1.97 -15.69
C GLU A 349 -32.61 3.09 -16.37
N PRO A 350 -32.60 4.31 -15.79
CA PRO A 350 -32.05 5.45 -16.51
C PRO A 350 -30.54 5.55 -16.49
N ASP A 351 -29.87 4.89 -15.56
CA ASP A 351 -28.43 5.10 -15.31
C ASP A 351 -27.74 3.81 -14.86
N VAL A 352 -27.89 2.74 -15.64
CA VAL A 352 -27.21 1.46 -15.38
C VAL A 352 -25.72 1.62 -15.58
N ARG A 353 -24.95 1.23 -14.59
CA ARG A 353 -23.50 1.19 -14.62
C ARG A 353 -22.98 -0.21 -14.37
N LEU A 354 -21.91 -0.53 -15.05
CA LEU A 354 -21.19 -1.77 -14.88
C LEU A 354 -19.79 -1.44 -14.32
N TYR A 355 -19.43 -2.10 -13.27
CA TYR A 355 -18.09 -2.05 -12.71
C TYR A 355 -17.40 -3.37 -13.05
N GLY A 356 -16.22 -3.34 -13.61
CA GLY A 356 -15.55 -4.58 -14.00
C GLY A 356 -14.09 -4.45 -14.35
N TYR A 357 -13.46 -5.62 -14.40
CA TYR A 357 -12.11 -5.84 -14.92
C TYR A 357 -12.28 -6.28 -16.39
N TRP A 358 -12.21 -5.33 -17.31
CA TRP A 358 -12.70 -5.57 -18.68
C TRP A 358 -11.76 -6.39 -19.55
N PHE A 359 -10.45 -6.27 -19.31
CA PHE A 359 -9.43 -7.02 -20.04
C PHE A 359 -8.40 -7.68 -19.13
N TRP A 360 -7.85 -6.91 -18.18
CA TRP A 360 -6.87 -7.36 -17.21
C TRP A 360 -7.42 -7.25 -15.78
N ASP A 361 -7.11 -8.23 -14.94
CA ASP A 361 -7.56 -8.23 -13.54
C ASP A 361 -6.75 -7.30 -12.62
N TRP A 362 -5.85 -6.50 -13.18
CA TRP A 362 -5.17 -5.41 -12.46
C TRP A 362 -5.76 -4.03 -12.74
N PHE A 363 -6.77 -3.89 -13.63
CA PHE A 363 -7.31 -2.59 -14.02
C PHE A 363 -8.83 -2.65 -14.16
N GLU A 364 -9.51 -1.99 -13.24
CA GLU A 364 -10.96 -1.88 -13.21
C GLU A 364 -11.46 -0.52 -13.68
N GLU A 365 -12.62 -0.49 -14.27
CA GLU A 365 -13.31 0.73 -14.69
C GLU A 365 -14.83 0.60 -14.57
N PHE A 366 -15.50 1.74 -14.34
CA PHE A 366 -16.93 1.86 -14.57
C PHE A 366 -17.21 2.05 -16.06
N GLN A 367 -18.26 1.38 -16.55
CA GLN A 367 -18.77 1.54 -17.91
C GLN A 367 -20.28 1.86 -17.87
N LYS A 368 -20.68 2.93 -18.52
CA LYS A 368 -22.10 3.28 -18.66
C LYS A 368 -22.75 2.43 -19.74
N VAL A 369 -23.92 1.86 -19.43
CA VAL A 369 -24.72 1.16 -20.44
C VAL A 369 -25.51 2.19 -21.27
N ALA A 370 -25.33 2.15 -22.58
CA ALA A 370 -26.09 2.97 -23.55
C ALA A 370 -27.41 2.29 -23.90
N SER A 371 -27.39 0.97 -24.11
CA SER A 371 -28.61 0.19 -24.40
C SER A 371 -28.45 -1.27 -24.00
N ILE A 372 -29.59 -1.90 -23.73
CA ILE A 372 -29.74 -3.32 -23.44
C ILE A 372 -30.64 -3.90 -24.51
N ASP A 373 -30.17 -4.91 -25.21
CA ASP A 373 -30.99 -5.70 -26.16
C ASP A 373 -31.28 -7.06 -25.53
N PRO A 374 -32.52 -7.31 -25.07
CA PRO A 374 -32.88 -8.56 -24.43
C PRO A 374 -32.97 -9.75 -25.42
N ASP A 375 -33.28 -9.51 -26.67
CA ASP A 375 -33.45 -10.56 -27.67
C ASP A 375 -32.09 -11.20 -28.03
N THR A 376 -31.06 -10.36 -28.17
CA THR A 376 -29.68 -10.81 -28.46
C THR A 376 -28.84 -10.92 -27.20
N ARG A 377 -29.39 -10.59 -26.04
CA ARG A 377 -28.71 -10.51 -24.74
C ARG A 377 -27.43 -9.65 -24.79
N THR A 378 -27.53 -8.47 -25.37
CA THR A 378 -26.35 -7.62 -25.64
C THR A 378 -26.39 -6.32 -24.83
N PHE A 379 -25.27 -6.00 -24.18
CA PHE A 379 -24.97 -4.65 -23.73
C PHE A 379 -24.24 -3.88 -24.82
N THR A 380 -24.67 -2.64 -25.05
CA THR A 380 -23.88 -1.63 -25.76
C THR A 380 -23.50 -0.56 -24.74
N LEU A 381 -22.21 -0.30 -24.61
CA LEU A 381 -21.69 0.67 -23.65
C LEU A 381 -21.58 2.07 -24.27
N SER A 382 -21.55 3.08 -23.40
CA SER A 382 -21.27 4.46 -23.79
C SER A 382 -19.77 4.75 -23.72
N PRO A 383 -19.18 5.53 -24.63
CA PRO A 383 -17.82 6.00 -24.48
C PRO A 383 -17.68 6.97 -23.27
N PRO A 384 -16.48 7.10 -22.65
CA PRO A 384 -15.24 6.46 -23.09
C PRO A 384 -15.23 4.96 -22.78
N TYR A 385 -14.69 4.18 -23.72
CA TYR A 385 -14.52 2.74 -23.54
C TYR A 385 -13.28 2.43 -22.71
N SER A 386 -13.17 1.17 -22.23
CA SER A 386 -11.99 0.74 -21.49
C SER A 386 -10.70 0.91 -22.29
N GLY A 387 -9.68 1.50 -21.67
CA GLY A 387 -8.39 1.76 -22.31
C GLY A 387 -7.67 0.51 -22.80
N TYR A 388 -7.90 -0.63 -22.13
CA TYR A 388 -7.38 -1.94 -22.54
C TYR A 388 -8.34 -2.73 -23.45
N GLY A 389 -9.57 -2.23 -23.69
CA GLY A 389 -10.62 -2.97 -24.41
C GLY A 389 -11.32 -4.00 -23.52
N TYR A 390 -11.98 -4.96 -24.18
CA TYR A 390 -12.83 -5.97 -23.54
C TYR A 390 -12.41 -7.37 -23.96
N ARG A 391 -12.54 -8.34 -23.05
CA ARG A 391 -12.24 -9.74 -23.25
C ARG A 391 -13.39 -10.61 -22.75
N GLU A 392 -13.67 -11.72 -23.45
CA GLU A 392 -14.65 -12.72 -23.00
C GLU A 392 -14.19 -13.38 -21.69
N GLY A 393 -15.16 -13.69 -20.82
CA GLY A 393 -14.94 -14.34 -19.54
C GLY A 393 -14.46 -13.44 -18.43
N GLN A 394 -14.35 -12.12 -18.69
CA GLN A 394 -13.97 -11.14 -17.69
C GLN A 394 -15.10 -10.81 -16.73
N ARG A 395 -14.74 -10.40 -15.51
CA ARG A 395 -15.64 -10.26 -14.38
C ARG A 395 -16.17 -8.83 -14.23
N TYR A 396 -17.48 -8.72 -13.98
CA TYR A 396 -18.14 -7.42 -13.73
C TYR A 396 -19.36 -7.60 -12.83
N TYR A 397 -19.93 -6.50 -12.35
CA TYR A 397 -21.23 -6.41 -11.73
C TYR A 397 -21.95 -5.10 -12.13
N ALA A 398 -23.28 -5.10 -12.05
CA ALA A 398 -24.08 -3.90 -12.28
C ALA A 398 -24.29 -3.14 -10.96
N LEU A 399 -24.40 -1.81 -11.03
CA LEU A 399 -24.58 -0.92 -9.89
C LEU A 399 -25.66 0.12 -10.13
N ASN A 400 -26.23 0.63 -9.04
CA ASN A 400 -27.26 1.67 -9.03
C ASN A 400 -28.45 1.30 -9.92
N VAL A 401 -28.91 0.06 -9.79
CA VAL A 401 -30.06 -0.48 -10.49
C VAL A 401 -31.21 -0.60 -9.50
N PHE A 402 -32.29 0.18 -9.67
CA PHE A 402 -33.41 0.21 -8.73
C PHE A 402 -34.11 -1.16 -8.61
N ALA A 403 -34.25 -1.86 -9.74
CA ALA A 403 -34.87 -3.19 -9.77
C ALA A 403 -34.06 -4.30 -9.05
N GLU A 404 -32.82 -4.00 -8.70
CA GLU A 404 -31.88 -4.86 -7.94
C GLU A 404 -31.70 -4.40 -6.48
N LEU A 405 -32.55 -3.54 -5.97
CA LEU A 405 -32.60 -3.17 -4.56
C LEU A 405 -33.30 -4.31 -3.80
N ASP A 406 -32.63 -5.41 -3.55
CA ASP A 406 -33.24 -6.66 -3.03
C ASP A 406 -32.48 -7.32 -1.85
N ALA A 407 -31.34 -6.78 -1.42
CA ALA A 407 -30.61 -7.22 -0.24
C ALA A 407 -30.61 -6.16 0.88
N GLU A 408 -30.65 -6.60 2.14
CA GLU A 408 -30.60 -5.71 3.30
C GLU A 408 -29.31 -4.88 3.31
N GLY A 409 -29.41 -3.57 3.56
CA GLY A 409 -28.30 -2.63 3.47
C GLY A 409 -28.10 -2.05 2.08
N GLU A 410 -28.81 -2.52 1.06
CA GLU A 410 -28.71 -1.88 -0.25
C GLU A 410 -29.46 -0.55 -0.32
N TRP A 411 -28.87 0.37 -1.10
CA TRP A 411 -29.46 1.69 -1.36
C TRP A 411 -29.33 2.07 -2.83
N TYR A 412 -30.24 2.95 -3.30
CA TYR A 412 -30.28 3.47 -4.66
C TYR A 412 -30.40 5.00 -4.64
N LEU A 413 -29.67 5.67 -5.51
CA LEU A 413 -29.73 7.13 -5.68
C LEU A 413 -30.40 7.50 -7.00
N ASP A 414 -31.59 8.06 -6.94
CA ASP A 414 -32.23 8.73 -8.09
C ASP A 414 -31.76 10.19 -8.17
N ARG A 415 -30.79 10.45 -9.02
CA ARG A 415 -30.22 11.80 -9.23
C ARG A 415 -31.18 12.76 -9.89
N ARG A 416 -32.22 12.29 -10.61
CA ARG A 416 -33.20 13.15 -11.28
C ARG A 416 -34.16 13.75 -10.31
N THR A 417 -34.58 12.96 -9.30
CA THR A 417 -35.56 13.40 -8.29
C THR A 417 -34.87 13.80 -6.98
N ALA A 418 -33.57 13.66 -6.86
CA ALA A 418 -32.79 13.85 -5.64
C ALA A 418 -33.32 13.01 -4.48
N ARG A 419 -33.65 11.75 -4.73
CA ARG A 419 -34.17 10.82 -3.73
C ARG A 419 -33.20 9.67 -3.52
N VAL A 420 -33.05 9.29 -2.28
CA VAL A 420 -32.38 8.07 -1.88
C VAL A 420 -33.42 7.04 -1.44
N TYR A 421 -33.21 5.80 -1.87
CA TYR A 421 -34.01 4.63 -1.47
C TYR A 421 -33.12 3.66 -0.75
N TRP A 422 -33.59 3.04 0.32
CA TRP A 422 -32.78 2.16 1.14
C TRP A 422 -33.63 1.00 1.70
N LEU A 423 -33.13 -0.22 1.56
CA LEU A 423 -33.68 -1.42 2.21
C LEU A 423 -32.99 -1.59 3.57
N ALA A 424 -33.59 -1.05 4.60
CA ALA A 424 -33.01 -1.09 5.93
C ALA A 424 -32.84 -2.54 6.44
N PRO A 425 -31.65 -2.87 7.03
CA PRO A 425 -31.47 -4.12 7.77
C PRO A 425 -32.49 -4.24 8.92
N LYS A 426 -32.95 -5.46 9.19
CA LYS A 426 -34.00 -5.71 10.20
C LYS A 426 -33.57 -5.40 11.64
N ASP A 427 -32.27 -5.45 11.91
CA ASP A 427 -31.66 -5.19 13.20
C ASP A 427 -31.40 -3.69 13.45
N VAL A 428 -31.61 -2.81 12.46
CA VAL A 428 -31.43 -1.38 12.57
C VAL A 428 -32.69 -0.67 13.06
N ASP A 429 -32.62 -0.05 14.24
CA ASP A 429 -33.65 0.88 14.74
C ASP A 429 -33.47 2.25 14.06
N ILE A 430 -34.20 2.50 12.99
CA ILE A 430 -34.10 3.73 12.16
C ILE A 430 -34.29 5.01 12.98
N SER A 431 -35.09 4.95 14.07
CA SER A 431 -35.34 6.11 14.92
C SER A 431 -34.14 6.55 15.74
N LYS A 432 -33.19 5.64 15.96
CA LYS A 432 -31.96 5.85 16.75
C LYS A 432 -30.70 5.89 15.88
N ALA A 433 -30.68 5.15 14.77
CA ALA A 433 -29.53 5.00 13.91
C ALA A 433 -29.00 6.34 13.38
N LYS A 434 -27.71 6.46 13.31
CA LYS A 434 -27.03 7.60 12.68
C LYS A 434 -26.84 7.31 11.19
N ILE A 435 -27.81 7.78 10.37
CA ILE A 435 -27.77 7.55 8.93
C ILE A 435 -27.24 8.84 8.26
N VAL A 436 -26.13 8.72 7.53
CA VAL A 436 -25.40 9.85 6.96
C VAL A 436 -25.07 9.58 5.49
N LEU A 437 -25.41 10.52 4.61
CA LEU A 437 -24.96 10.53 3.22
C LEU A 437 -23.74 11.46 3.09
N SER A 438 -22.62 11.00 2.54
CA SER A 438 -21.45 11.84 2.25
C SER A 438 -21.76 12.82 1.12
N VAL A 439 -21.47 14.11 1.32
CA VAL A 439 -21.80 15.16 0.33
C VAL A 439 -20.63 16.11 0.03
N VAL A 440 -19.80 16.44 1.01
CA VAL A 440 -18.69 17.40 0.80
C VAL A 440 -17.60 16.74 -0.05
N GLU A 441 -17.30 17.33 -1.19
CA GLU A 441 -16.30 16.84 -2.15
C GLU A 441 -14.91 17.42 -1.92
N GLN A 442 -14.85 18.64 -1.40
CA GLN A 442 -13.57 19.31 -1.15
C GLN A 442 -12.87 18.72 0.06
N PRO A 443 -11.51 18.76 0.12
CA PRO A 443 -10.79 18.27 1.29
C PRO A 443 -11.21 19.04 2.56
N PHE A 444 -11.16 18.36 3.70
CA PHE A 444 -11.48 19.01 4.98
C PHE A 444 -10.46 20.11 5.32
N ILE A 445 -9.18 19.85 5.12
CA ILE A 445 -8.10 20.80 5.40
C ILE A 445 -7.18 20.87 4.19
N ALA A 446 -6.84 22.07 3.76
CA ALA A 446 -5.86 22.33 2.72
C ALA A 446 -4.78 23.28 3.25
N MET A 447 -3.52 22.86 3.18
CA MET A 447 -2.34 23.61 3.58
C MET A 447 -1.48 23.88 2.35
N THR A 448 -1.30 25.15 1.97
CA THR A 448 -0.53 25.52 0.78
C THR A 448 0.66 26.41 1.18
N GLY A 449 1.87 25.90 1.01
CA GLY A 449 3.10 26.62 1.39
C GLY A 449 3.20 26.91 2.89
N VAL A 450 2.63 26.04 3.72
CA VAL A 450 2.51 26.22 5.18
C VAL A 450 3.70 25.55 5.87
N GLU A 451 4.19 26.16 6.93
CA GLU A 451 5.29 25.64 7.75
C GLU A 451 4.90 25.54 9.22
N HIS A 452 5.39 24.51 9.90
CA HIS A 452 5.24 24.28 11.34
C HIS A 452 3.79 24.38 11.85
N VAL A 453 2.87 23.75 11.10
CA VAL A 453 1.48 23.57 11.52
C VAL A 453 1.25 22.11 11.88
N ILE A 454 0.59 21.88 13.02
CA ILE A 454 0.28 20.56 13.53
C ILE A 454 -1.24 20.40 13.64
N VAL A 455 -1.75 19.32 13.04
CA VAL A 455 -3.16 18.90 13.19
C VAL A 455 -3.16 17.59 13.97
N ARG A 456 -3.85 17.57 15.13
CA ARG A 456 -3.75 16.44 16.03
C ARG A 456 -5.08 16.01 16.65
N GLY A 457 -5.33 14.69 16.64
CA GLY A 457 -6.42 14.06 17.40
C GLY A 457 -7.83 14.34 16.83
N LEU A 458 -7.95 14.79 15.59
CA LEU A 458 -9.23 15.05 14.94
C LEU A 458 -9.79 13.79 14.29
N THR A 459 -11.11 13.64 14.33
CA THR A 459 -11.85 12.67 13.51
C THR A 459 -12.45 13.37 12.30
N LEU A 460 -12.04 13.01 11.08
CA LEU A 460 -12.58 13.50 9.80
C LEU A 460 -13.36 12.36 9.15
N GLN A 461 -14.65 12.59 8.83
CA GLN A 461 -15.51 11.51 8.32
C GLN A 461 -16.63 11.96 7.39
N ALA A 462 -17.18 10.98 6.67
CA ALA A 462 -18.35 11.12 5.81
C ALA A 462 -18.20 12.22 4.74
N GLY A 463 -16.99 12.34 4.20
CA GLY A 463 -16.68 13.18 3.03
C GLY A 463 -16.77 12.37 1.74
N ARG A 464 -17.15 13.02 0.65
CA ARG A 464 -17.13 12.43 -0.69
C ARG A 464 -15.75 12.52 -1.35
N GLY A 465 -14.94 13.50 -0.93
CA GLY A 465 -13.57 13.72 -1.43
C GLY A 465 -12.49 13.21 -0.50
N ASP A 466 -11.34 13.89 -0.59
CA ASP A 466 -10.16 13.57 0.20
C ASP A 466 -10.21 14.21 1.61
N GLY A 467 -9.38 13.74 2.53
CA GLY A 467 -9.34 14.27 3.90
C GLY A 467 -8.48 15.53 4.02
N ILE A 468 -7.16 15.39 3.98
CA ILE A 468 -6.20 16.49 4.17
C ILE A 468 -5.28 16.61 2.96
N HIS A 469 -5.09 17.84 2.46
CA HIS A 469 -4.10 18.15 1.43
C HIS A 469 -3.00 19.04 2.00
N ILE A 470 -1.73 18.70 1.74
CA ILE A 470 -0.55 19.52 2.03
C ILE A 470 0.22 19.71 0.73
N SER A 471 0.40 20.96 0.29
CA SER A 471 1.11 21.31 -0.94
C SER A 471 2.23 22.29 -0.67
N GLY A 472 3.48 21.87 -0.86
CA GLY A 472 4.66 22.65 -0.53
C GLY A 472 4.79 22.96 0.97
N GLY A 473 5.67 23.88 1.34
CA GLY A 473 5.95 24.23 2.74
C GLY A 473 6.91 23.25 3.42
N ALA A 474 6.92 23.26 4.75
CA ALA A 474 7.83 22.40 5.53
C ALA A 474 7.29 22.10 6.94
N ASP A 475 7.76 21.00 7.52
CA ASP A 475 7.62 20.67 8.95
C ASP A 475 6.16 20.67 9.46
N CYS A 476 5.18 20.35 8.59
CA CYS A 476 3.80 20.14 9.01
C CYS A 476 3.61 18.71 9.47
N LEU A 477 2.79 18.51 10.50
CA LEU A 477 2.52 17.21 11.11
C LEU A 477 1.01 16.95 11.22
N VAL A 478 0.55 15.80 10.71
CA VAL A 478 -0.77 15.25 10.99
C VAL A 478 -0.58 14.08 11.95
N ALA A 479 -1.07 14.21 13.19
CA ALA A 479 -0.81 13.23 14.23
C ALA A 479 -2.09 12.74 14.92
N ASP A 480 -2.14 11.47 15.29
CA ASP A 480 -3.19 10.86 16.10
C ASP A 480 -4.63 11.11 15.56
N CYS A 481 -4.77 11.38 14.27
CA CYS A 481 -6.07 11.63 13.64
C CYS A 481 -6.74 10.33 13.20
N THR A 482 -8.07 10.29 13.27
CA THR A 482 -8.91 9.26 12.66
C THR A 482 -9.51 9.83 11.38
N ILE A 483 -9.22 9.22 10.23
CA ILE A 483 -9.76 9.64 8.93
C ILE A 483 -10.49 8.45 8.33
N GLN A 484 -11.82 8.59 8.17
CA GLN A 484 -12.65 7.46 7.82
C GLN A 484 -13.87 7.85 6.98
N GLN A 485 -14.47 6.86 6.27
CA GLN A 485 -15.72 7.07 5.52
C GLN A 485 -15.57 8.19 4.47
N LEU A 486 -14.46 8.20 3.77
CA LEU A 486 -14.20 9.14 2.68
C LEU A 486 -14.29 8.44 1.33
N GLY A 487 -14.79 9.12 0.32
CA GLY A 487 -14.82 8.62 -1.06
C GLY A 487 -13.48 8.76 -1.79
N GLY A 488 -12.55 9.55 -1.24
CA GLY A 488 -11.20 9.81 -1.76
C GLY A 488 -10.08 9.16 -0.94
N ASP A 489 -8.90 9.78 -1.01
CA ASP A 489 -7.71 9.43 -0.22
C ASP A 489 -7.76 10.15 1.16
N ALA A 490 -7.19 9.55 2.20
CA ALA A 490 -7.20 10.19 3.52
C ALA A 490 -6.29 11.42 3.58
N ILE A 491 -5.04 11.30 3.14
CA ILE A 491 -4.05 12.40 3.17
C ILE A 491 -3.27 12.45 1.85
N VAL A 492 -3.10 13.65 1.33
CA VAL A 492 -2.30 13.92 0.13
C VAL A 492 -1.24 14.95 0.48
N VAL A 493 0.04 14.59 0.27
CA VAL A 493 1.20 15.47 0.43
C VAL A 493 1.89 15.61 -0.92
N GLU A 494 2.02 16.84 -1.42
CA GLU A 494 2.62 17.14 -2.72
C GLU A 494 3.73 18.20 -2.57
N GLY A 495 4.97 17.77 -2.69
CA GLY A 495 6.15 18.63 -2.53
C GLY A 495 6.40 19.05 -1.08
N GLY A 496 7.21 20.09 -0.89
CA GLY A 496 7.65 20.49 0.43
C GLY A 496 8.72 19.58 1.02
N THR A 497 9.00 19.77 2.31
CA THR A 497 10.01 18.99 3.03
C THR A 497 9.59 18.69 4.47
N HIS A 498 10.05 17.56 5.02
CA HIS A 498 9.84 17.15 6.42
C HIS A 498 8.38 17.09 6.89
N HIS A 499 7.41 16.88 6.00
CA HIS A 499 6.04 16.66 6.46
C HIS A 499 5.90 15.27 7.07
N GLY A 500 5.14 15.18 8.17
CA GLY A 500 4.92 13.93 8.90
C GLY A 500 3.45 13.53 8.97
N ILE A 501 3.22 12.22 8.89
CA ILE A 501 1.94 11.57 9.21
C ILE A 501 2.25 10.52 10.27
N PHE A 502 1.70 10.71 11.48
CA PHE A 502 2.09 9.91 12.64
C PHE A 502 0.87 9.44 13.45
N GLY A 503 0.85 8.18 13.83
CA GLY A 503 -0.15 7.64 14.76
C GLY A 503 -1.60 7.68 14.25
N CYS A 504 -1.82 7.92 12.96
CA CYS A 504 -3.15 8.06 12.40
C CYS A 504 -3.83 6.71 12.12
N THR A 505 -5.15 6.66 12.31
CA THR A 505 -5.99 5.53 11.91
C THR A 505 -6.80 5.92 10.68
N MET A 506 -6.74 5.09 9.63
CA MET A 506 -7.47 5.30 8.37
C MET A 506 -8.24 4.05 8.01
N ASN A 507 -9.55 4.21 7.77
CA ASN A 507 -10.40 3.08 7.41
C ASN A 507 -11.66 3.50 6.66
N ALA A 508 -12.37 2.52 6.10
CA ALA A 508 -13.59 2.72 5.34
C ALA A 508 -13.43 3.77 4.22
N LEU A 509 -12.28 3.76 3.51
CA LEU A 509 -12.01 4.72 2.43
C LEU A 509 -12.40 4.16 1.06
N GLY A 510 -12.93 5.01 0.21
CA GLY A 510 -13.26 4.67 -1.17
C GLY A 510 -12.02 4.48 -2.05
N CYS A 511 -10.98 5.24 -1.78
CA CYS A 511 -9.68 5.16 -2.46
C CYS A 511 -8.56 4.77 -1.49
N GLY A 512 -7.34 5.28 -1.70
CA GLY A 512 -6.16 4.94 -0.92
C GLY A 512 -6.09 5.59 0.46
N GLY A 513 -5.08 5.20 1.23
CA GLY A 513 -4.78 5.85 2.50
C GLY A 513 -4.07 7.18 2.28
N MET A 514 -2.85 7.15 1.79
CA MET A 514 -1.99 8.33 1.67
C MET A 514 -1.29 8.37 0.32
N ARG A 515 -1.18 9.59 -0.25
CA ARG A 515 -0.22 9.89 -1.32
C ARG A 515 0.79 10.86 -0.77
N VAL A 516 2.08 10.49 -0.80
CA VAL A 516 3.16 11.28 -0.23
C VAL A 516 4.25 11.42 -1.28
N ALA A 517 4.41 12.63 -1.81
CA ALA A 517 5.41 12.94 -2.81
C ALA A 517 6.28 14.11 -2.35
N GLY A 518 7.60 13.91 -2.31
CA GLY A 518 8.52 14.98 -1.96
C GLY A 518 9.98 14.63 -2.19
N GLY A 519 10.79 15.68 -2.17
CA GLY A 519 12.17 15.62 -2.65
C GLY A 519 12.26 15.77 -4.16
N ASP A 520 13.44 16.08 -4.65
CA ASP A 520 13.70 16.30 -6.07
C ASP A 520 14.54 15.14 -6.65
N ARG A 521 13.95 14.37 -7.52
CA ARG A 521 14.62 13.27 -8.21
C ARG A 521 15.66 13.73 -9.23
N GLN A 522 15.58 14.95 -9.77
CA GLN A 522 16.57 15.43 -10.72
C GLN A 522 17.91 15.71 -10.04
N SER A 523 17.86 16.28 -8.85
CA SER A 523 19.04 16.58 -8.02
C SER A 523 19.32 15.50 -6.95
N LEU A 524 18.46 14.50 -6.79
CA LEU A 524 18.47 13.52 -5.70
C LEU A 524 18.43 14.19 -4.31
N THR A 525 17.72 15.32 -4.20
CA THR A 525 17.55 16.04 -2.93
C THR A 525 16.42 15.38 -2.13
N PRO A 526 16.65 14.93 -0.88
CA PRO A 526 15.64 14.22 -0.11
C PRO A 526 14.51 15.12 0.38
N GLY A 527 13.26 14.67 0.27
CA GLY A 527 12.06 15.30 0.84
C GLY A 527 11.95 15.11 2.34
N ARG A 528 12.43 13.95 2.82
CA ARG A 528 12.41 13.55 4.24
C ARG A 528 11.00 13.52 4.85
N HIS A 529 9.99 13.30 4.04
CA HIS A 529 8.65 13.02 4.55
C HIS A 529 8.64 11.66 5.26
N PHE A 530 7.76 11.51 6.24
CA PHE A 530 7.61 10.25 6.93
C PHE A 530 6.14 9.89 7.17
N VAL A 531 5.87 8.58 7.10
CA VAL A 531 4.62 7.95 7.53
C VAL A 531 4.99 6.93 8.58
N GLU A 532 4.60 7.16 9.84
CA GLU A 532 5.02 6.29 10.92
C GLU A 532 3.90 6.05 11.94
N ASN A 533 3.90 4.83 12.47
CA ASN A 533 3.00 4.41 13.55
C ASN A 533 1.51 4.49 13.20
N CYS A 534 1.16 4.40 11.90
CA CYS A 534 -0.21 4.46 11.42
C CYS A 534 -0.84 3.08 11.27
N ARG A 535 -2.18 3.02 11.33
CA ARG A 535 -2.97 1.84 11.01
C ARG A 535 -3.92 2.16 9.85
N VAL A 536 -3.82 1.36 8.76
CA VAL A 536 -4.65 1.54 7.56
C VAL A 536 -5.27 0.20 7.17
N PHE A 537 -6.60 0.16 7.09
CA PHE A 537 -7.37 -1.04 6.75
C PHE A 537 -8.72 -0.68 6.13
N ASP A 538 -9.36 -1.65 5.46
CA ASP A 538 -10.65 -1.45 4.79
C ASP A 538 -10.67 -0.21 3.89
N ILE A 539 -9.66 -0.08 3.04
CA ILE A 539 -9.53 1.00 2.05
C ILE A 539 -9.74 0.46 0.64
N SER A 540 -9.71 1.33 -0.36
CA SER A 540 -9.87 0.98 -1.78
C SER A 540 -11.20 0.26 -2.04
N ARG A 541 -12.28 0.73 -1.38
CA ARG A 541 -13.60 0.10 -1.49
C ARG A 541 -14.32 0.42 -2.80
N LEU A 542 -14.07 1.60 -3.36
CA LEU A 542 -14.64 2.07 -4.62
C LEU A 542 -13.67 1.89 -5.78
N LYS A 543 -12.47 2.49 -5.69
CA LYS A 543 -11.37 2.23 -6.58
C LYS A 543 -10.49 1.14 -5.99
N ARG A 544 -10.53 -0.05 -6.59
CA ARG A 544 -9.98 -1.27 -5.98
C ARG A 544 -8.57 -1.61 -6.41
N THR A 545 -8.04 -0.93 -7.45
CA THR A 545 -6.65 -1.12 -7.90
C THR A 545 -5.88 0.19 -7.89
N TYR A 546 -4.57 0.13 -7.70
CA TYR A 546 -3.64 1.28 -7.68
C TYR A 546 -3.99 2.40 -6.70
N THR A 547 -4.68 2.07 -5.61
CA THR A 547 -4.98 2.97 -4.50
C THR A 547 -4.46 2.36 -3.19
N PRO A 548 -3.13 2.36 -3.00
CA PRO A 548 -2.49 1.70 -1.86
C PRO A 548 -2.73 2.42 -0.53
N ALA A 549 -2.36 1.78 0.58
CA ALA A 549 -2.31 2.46 1.89
C ALA A 549 -1.32 3.64 1.86
N VAL A 550 -0.17 3.46 1.19
CA VAL A 550 0.79 4.56 0.93
C VAL A 550 1.29 4.48 -0.50
N HIS A 551 1.05 5.53 -1.27
CA HIS A 551 1.77 5.82 -2.51
C HIS A 551 2.89 6.80 -2.19
N LEU A 552 4.14 6.34 -2.21
CA LEU A 552 5.33 7.13 -1.91
C LEU A 552 6.07 7.45 -3.19
N ASP A 553 6.37 8.73 -3.45
CA ASP A 553 7.11 9.18 -4.63
C ASP A 553 8.17 10.23 -4.25
N GLY A 554 9.12 10.47 -5.16
CA GLY A 554 10.16 11.46 -5.01
C GLY A 554 11.49 10.90 -4.54
N CYS A 555 12.11 11.51 -3.55
CA CYS A 555 13.45 11.13 -3.10
C CYS A 555 13.58 11.22 -1.57
N GLY A 556 14.13 10.16 -0.95
CA GLY A 556 14.56 10.17 0.44
C GLY A 556 13.43 10.34 1.47
N ASN A 557 12.30 9.66 1.28
CA ASN A 557 11.17 9.62 2.22
C ASN A 557 11.13 8.27 2.96
N ARG A 558 10.32 8.16 4.01
CA ARG A 558 10.29 7.00 4.89
C ARG A 558 8.88 6.53 5.24
N VAL A 559 8.68 5.20 5.24
CA VAL A 559 7.45 4.54 5.74
C VAL A 559 7.86 3.49 6.77
N ALA A 560 7.50 3.68 8.04
CA ALA A 560 7.97 2.80 9.11
C ALA A 560 6.95 2.55 10.22
N HIS A 561 7.07 1.39 10.88
CA HIS A 561 6.27 1.03 12.06
C HIS A 561 4.75 1.10 11.84
N ASN A 562 4.26 0.87 10.61
CA ASN A 562 2.84 0.90 10.31
C ASN A 562 2.23 -0.50 10.29
N LEU A 563 0.90 -0.55 10.41
CA LEU A 563 0.09 -1.73 10.14
C LEU A 563 -0.81 -1.46 8.93
N PHE A 564 -0.62 -2.23 7.86
CA PHE A 564 -1.44 -2.23 6.66
C PHE A 564 -2.12 -3.58 6.50
N GLU A 565 -3.45 -3.61 6.49
CA GLU A 565 -4.20 -4.86 6.47
C GLU A 565 -5.53 -4.76 5.72
N ASP A 566 -6.01 -5.90 5.23
CA ASP A 566 -7.35 -6.06 4.62
C ASP A 566 -7.60 -5.16 3.39
N ILE A 567 -6.64 -5.13 2.45
CA ILE A 567 -6.68 -4.27 1.26
C ILE A 567 -6.86 -5.11 -0.01
N PRO A 568 -7.75 -4.74 -0.96
CA PRO A 568 -7.96 -5.51 -2.19
C PRO A 568 -6.79 -5.46 -3.17
N SER A 569 -5.97 -4.44 -3.10
CA SER A 569 -4.80 -4.16 -3.93
C SER A 569 -3.52 -4.09 -3.10
N SER A 570 -2.46 -3.46 -3.63
CA SER A 570 -1.20 -3.25 -2.92
C SER A 570 -1.37 -2.41 -1.65
N ALA A 571 -0.57 -2.69 -0.61
CA ALA A 571 -0.45 -1.80 0.55
C ALA A 571 0.46 -0.62 0.25
N LEU A 572 1.54 -0.86 -0.50
CA LEU A 572 2.57 0.14 -0.81
C LEU A 572 2.79 0.22 -2.32
N ARG A 573 2.80 1.43 -2.86
CA ARG A 573 3.31 1.76 -4.17
C ARG A 573 4.49 2.69 -4.00
N ILE A 574 5.67 2.28 -4.45
CA ILE A 574 6.91 3.03 -4.25
C ILE A 574 7.45 3.46 -5.60
N GLU A 575 7.70 4.75 -5.74
CA GLU A 575 8.32 5.36 -6.89
C GLU A 575 9.44 6.31 -6.41
N GLY A 576 10.50 6.42 -7.19
CA GLY A 576 11.56 7.38 -6.86
C GLY A 576 12.87 6.76 -6.39
N ASN A 577 13.59 7.47 -5.52
CA ASN A 577 14.96 7.15 -5.16
C ASN A 577 15.21 7.27 -3.65
N ASP A 578 16.11 6.44 -3.12
CA ASP A 578 16.59 6.48 -1.73
C ASP A 578 15.46 6.44 -0.68
N GLN A 579 14.33 5.77 -1.00
CA GLN A 579 13.21 5.58 -0.08
C GLN A 579 13.55 4.51 0.97
N LEU A 580 13.04 4.66 2.19
CA LEU A 580 13.23 3.70 3.27
C LEU A 580 11.89 3.15 3.77
N ILE A 581 11.69 1.84 3.59
CA ILE A 581 10.49 1.11 4.02
C ILE A 581 10.92 0.07 5.06
N GLU A 582 10.62 0.31 6.34
CA GLU A 582 11.13 -0.54 7.40
C GLU A 582 10.14 -0.77 8.54
N LEU A 583 10.26 -1.92 9.21
CA LEU A 583 9.55 -2.22 10.46
C LEU A 583 8.01 -2.13 10.34
N ASN A 584 7.44 -2.36 9.14
CA ASN A 584 6.00 -2.38 8.94
C ASN A 584 5.45 -3.81 9.03
N ILE A 585 4.17 -3.94 9.40
CA ILE A 585 3.37 -5.15 9.25
C ILE A 585 2.44 -4.96 8.04
N ILE A 586 2.55 -5.85 7.06
CA ILE A 586 1.70 -5.87 5.87
C ILE A 586 1.05 -7.25 5.80
N ARG A 587 -0.28 -7.32 5.91
CA ARG A 587 -0.98 -8.59 5.91
C ARG A 587 -2.32 -8.55 5.21
N ASN A 588 -2.69 -9.67 4.59
CA ASN A 588 -3.98 -9.86 3.92
C ASN A 588 -4.28 -8.73 2.92
N VAL A 589 -3.30 -8.43 2.06
CA VAL A 589 -3.40 -7.43 0.98
C VAL A 589 -3.29 -8.10 -0.38
N VAL A 590 -3.53 -7.38 -1.48
CA VAL A 590 -3.66 -7.93 -2.84
C VAL A 590 -4.70 -9.05 -2.88
N ARG A 591 -5.86 -8.82 -2.26
CA ARG A 591 -6.91 -9.86 -2.10
C ARG A 591 -7.74 -10.09 -3.36
N GLU A 592 -7.78 -9.12 -4.26
CA GLU A 592 -8.66 -9.13 -5.43
C GLU A 592 -7.94 -8.85 -6.74
N SER A 593 -6.94 -7.99 -6.73
CA SER A 593 -6.20 -7.61 -7.94
C SER A 593 -5.17 -8.67 -8.34
N ASP A 594 -4.80 -8.66 -9.62
CA ASP A 594 -3.78 -9.52 -10.22
C ASP A 594 -2.54 -8.69 -10.57
N ASP A 595 -1.41 -9.37 -10.79
CA ASP A 595 -0.16 -8.75 -11.29
C ASP A 595 0.35 -7.63 -10.37
N GLN A 596 0.27 -7.84 -9.06
CA GLN A 596 0.67 -6.85 -8.05
C GLN A 596 1.45 -7.48 -6.90
N GLY A 597 2.10 -6.61 -6.11
CA GLY A 597 2.75 -6.97 -4.85
C GLY A 597 2.10 -6.30 -3.65
N GLY A 598 2.32 -6.82 -2.46
CA GLY A 598 2.04 -6.08 -1.22
C GLY A 598 2.76 -4.74 -1.21
N LEU A 599 4.01 -4.73 -1.68
CA LEU A 599 4.72 -3.56 -2.17
C LEU A 599 4.94 -3.73 -3.68
N ASP A 600 4.62 -2.70 -4.44
CA ASP A 600 4.70 -2.69 -5.90
C ASP A 600 5.54 -1.49 -6.39
N MET A 601 6.48 -1.74 -7.29
CA MET A 601 7.30 -0.75 -7.98
C MET A 601 7.24 -1.01 -9.49
N PHE A 602 7.30 0.04 -10.33
CA PHE A 602 7.05 -0.12 -11.76
C PHE A 602 7.88 0.80 -12.66
N GLY A 603 8.44 0.22 -13.73
CA GLY A 603 8.67 0.89 -15.01
C GLY A 603 9.84 1.87 -15.10
N ASN A 604 10.74 1.95 -14.09
CA ASN A 604 11.86 2.89 -14.17
C ASN A 604 13.17 2.29 -13.59
N PRO A 605 14.20 2.03 -14.42
CA PRO A 605 15.47 1.45 -13.96
C PRO A 605 16.34 2.43 -13.16
N LEU A 606 15.92 3.70 -13.09
CA LEU A 606 16.57 4.76 -12.30
C LEU A 606 15.94 4.94 -10.90
N TYR A 607 14.90 4.17 -10.54
CA TYR A 607 14.40 4.09 -9.17
C TYR A 607 15.37 3.20 -8.37
N ARG A 608 16.37 3.83 -7.76
CA ARG A 608 17.48 3.15 -7.10
C ARG A 608 17.74 3.65 -5.70
N GLY A 609 18.45 2.84 -4.93
CA GLY A 609 18.82 3.17 -3.57
C GLY A 609 17.71 2.93 -2.54
N ASP A 610 16.56 2.43 -2.99
CA ASP A 610 15.44 2.10 -2.12
C ASP A 610 15.78 0.88 -1.26
N VAL A 611 15.45 0.97 0.03
CA VAL A 611 15.71 -0.07 1.03
C VAL A 611 14.40 -0.52 1.66
N ILE A 612 14.09 -1.80 1.51
CA ILE A 612 12.92 -2.48 2.08
C ILE A 612 13.45 -3.47 3.11
N ARG A 613 13.37 -3.14 4.42
CA ARG A 613 14.00 -3.96 5.45
C ARG A 613 13.14 -4.15 6.68
N TRP A 614 13.31 -5.31 7.34
CA TRP A 614 12.73 -5.63 8.64
C TRP A 614 11.20 -5.49 8.67
N ASN A 615 10.54 -5.70 7.52
CA ASN A 615 9.08 -5.73 7.45
C ASN A 615 8.60 -7.18 7.59
N ARG A 616 7.37 -7.35 8.10
CA ARG A 616 6.67 -8.63 8.09
C ARG A 616 5.54 -8.57 7.08
N TRP A 617 5.61 -9.50 6.11
CA TRP A 617 4.63 -9.69 5.03
C TRP A 617 3.91 -11.00 5.29
N SER A 618 2.56 -11.02 5.29
CA SER A 618 1.83 -12.27 5.48
C SER A 618 0.51 -12.30 4.71
N ASP A 619 0.15 -13.50 4.29
CA ASP A 619 -1.13 -13.81 3.64
C ASP A 619 -1.40 -12.96 2.39
N ILE A 620 -0.41 -12.84 1.49
CA ILE A 620 -0.52 -12.10 0.23
C ILE A 620 -0.66 -13.11 -0.91
N ARG A 621 -1.91 -13.42 -1.29
CA ARG A 621 -2.26 -14.57 -2.13
C ARG A 621 -3.31 -14.29 -3.20
N GLY A 622 -3.55 -13.02 -3.58
CA GLY A 622 -4.44 -12.66 -4.67
C GLY A 622 -3.88 -13.06 -6.03
N GLY A 623 -4.52 -12.56 -7.08
CA GLY A 623 -4.13 -12.84 -8.45
C GLY A 623 -4.93 -13.99 -9.09
N THR A 624 -5.14 -13.86 -10.38
CA THR A 624 -5.96 -14.79 -11.19
C THR A 624 -5.21 -15.37 -12.38
N LEU A 625 -4.27 -14.62 -12.96
CA LEU A 625 -3.54 -14.97 -14.17
C LEU A 625 -2.02 -14.89 -13.98
N ASN A 626 -1.53 -13.76 -13.50
CA ASN A 626 -0.10 -13.50 -13.28
C ASN A 626 0.32 -13.82 -11.85
N GLY A 627 -0.43 -13.31 -10.87
CA GLY A 627 -0.24 -13.62 -9.47
C GLY A 627 -0.13 -12.41 -8.55
N ALA A 628 0.22 -12.70 -7.30
CA ALA A 628 0.51 -11.72 -6.27
C ALA A 628 1.85 -12.06 -5.60
N ALA A 629 2.66 -11.04 -5.28
CA ALA A 629 3.92 -11.18 -4.55
C ALA A 629 3.88 -10.45 -3.21
N GLY A 630 4.78 -10.79 -2.29
CA GLY A 630 5.04 -9.94 -1.12
C GLY A 630 5.61 -8.59 -1.57
N VAL A 631 6.74 -8.63 -2.31
CA VAL A 631 7.35 -7.47 -2.97
C VAL A 631 7.47 -7.75 -4.46
N ARG A 632 6.95 -6.84 -5.30
CA ARG A 632 7.04 -6.91 -6.74
C ARG A 632 7.87 -5.77 -7.29
N LEU A 633 8.94 -6.13 -8.00
CA LEU A 633 9.80 -5.22 -8.77
C LEU A 633 9.46 -5.39 -10.24
N ASP A 634 8.53 -4.55 -10.73
CA ASP A 634 7.95 -4.68 -12.06
C ASP A 634 8.66 -3.81 -13.10
N ASP A 635 8.73 -4.32 -14.31
CA ASP A 635 9.30 -3.64 -15.48
C ASP A 635 10.58 -2.85 -15.17
N MET A 636 11.72 -3.49 -15.25
CA MET A 636 13.06 -2.87 -15.17
C MET A 636 13.46 -2.30 -13.79
N ILE A 637 12.70 -2.45 -12.73
CA ILE A 637 13.10 -1.94 -11.40
C ILE A 637 14.42 -2.55 -10.98
N SER A 638 15.40 -1.70 -10.68
CA SER A 638 16.80 -2.08 -10.49
C SER A 638 17.44 -1.35 -9.32
N GLY A 639 18.42 -2.01 -8.67
CA GLY A 639 19.20 -1.39 -7.59
C GLY A 639 18.40 -1.19 -6.29
N VAL A 640 17.41 -2.05 -6.02
CA VAL A 640 16.62 -2.09 -4.79
C VAL A 640 17.23 -3.12 -3.82
N THR A 641 17.26 -2.79 -2.54
CA THR A 641 17.68 -3.70 -1.47
C THR A 641 16.49 -4.20 -0.67
N ILE A 642 16.28 -5.52 -0.64
CA ILE A 642 15.27 -6.23 0.16
C ILE A 642 16.01 -7.03 1.22
N TYR A 643 16.04 -6.53 2.48
CA TYR A 643 16.92 -7.04 3.52
C TYR A 643 16.18 -7.37 4.81
N GLY A 644 16.43 -8.55 5.35
CA GLY A 644 15.98 -8.90 6.70
C GLY A 644 14.45 -8.87 6.88
N ASN A 645 13.68 -9.10 5.81
CA ASN A 645 12.23 -9.17 5.89
C ASN A 645 11.77 -10.60 6.20
N ILE A 646 10.54 -10.72 6.69
CA ILE A 646 9.86 -11.99 6.91
C ILE A 646 8.68 -12.06 5.94
N PHE A 647 8.69 -13.08 5.06
CA PHE A 647 7.61 -13.38 4.13
C PHE A 647 6.93 -14.68 4.57
N GLU A 648 5.67 -14.60 4.99
CA GLU A 648 4.91 -15.73 5.49
C GLU A 648 3.66 -15.95 4.65
N ARG A 649 3.56 -17.09 3.96
CA ARG A 649 2.43 -17.39 3.06
C ARG A 649 2.21 -16.28 2.00
N CYS A 650 3.32 -15.79 1.42
CA CYS A 650 3.30 -14.81 0.34
C CYS A 650 3.58 -15.48 -1.00
N GLY A 651 2.91 -15.00 -2.05
CA GLY A 651 3.04 -15.52 -3.40
C GLY A 651 1.81 -16.30 -3.87
N ALA A 652 1.46 -16.12 -5.13
CA ALA A 652 0.38 -16.83 -5.80
C ALA A 652 0.63 -16.95 -7.30
N VAL A 653 0.10 -17.96 -7.95
CA VAL A 653 0.17 -18.28 -9.38
C VAL A 653 1.62 -18.41 -9.84
N HIS A 654 2.20 -17.36 -10.40
CA HIS A 654 3.57 -17.35 -10.92
C HIS A 654 4.55 -16.49 -10.09
N PHE A 655 4.05 -15.84 -9.03
CA PHE A 655 4.84 -14.93 -8.21
C PHE A 655 5.18 -15.54 -6.86
N GLY A 656 6.38 -15.23 -6.38
CA GLY A 656 6.89 -15.65 -5.09
C GLY A 656 6.74 -14.60 -4.01
N GLY A 657 7.36 -14.84 -2.86
CA GLY A 657 7.49 -13.82 -1.81
C GLY A 657 8.12 -12.54 -2.36
N VAL A 658 9.11 -12.68 -3.25
CA VAL A 658 9.66 -11.59 -4.07
C VAL A 658 9.50 -11.94 -5.55
N GLN A 659 9.06 -10.98 -6.38
CA GLN A 659 8.98 -11.09 -7.83
C GLN A 659 9.84 -10.02 -8.49
N ILE A 660 10.72 -10.41 -9.42
CA ILE A 660 11.57 -9.50 -10.22
C ILE A 660 11.23 -9.67 -11.69
N HIS A 661 10.73 -8.58 -12.33
CA HIS A 661 10.35 -8.56 -13.74
C HIS A 661 11.31 -7.68 -14.55
N GLY A 662 12.29 -8.30 -15.20
CA GLY A 662 13.24 -7.64 -16.09
C GLY A 662 14.24 -6.70 -15.40
N GLY A 663 14.26 -6.62 -14.08
CA GLY A 663 15.18 -5.80 -13.29
C GLY A 663 16.55 -6.43 -13.08
N LYS A 664 17.53 -5.60 -12.70
CA LYS A 664 18.91 -6.01 -12.44
C LYS A 664 19.49 -5.33 -11.19
N GLU A 665 20.59 -5.87 -10.66
CA GLU A 665 21.30 -5.27 -9.53
C GLU A 665 20.44 -5.11 -8.26
N ASN A 666 19.32 -5.84 -8.17
CA ASN A 666 18.55 -5.91 -6.93
C ASN A 666 19.26 -6.87 -5.96
N LEU A 667 19.27 -6.50 -4.68
CA LEU A 667 19.84 -7.28 -3.59
C LEU A 667 18.71 -7.85 -2.74
N VAL A 668 18.58 -9.17 -2.68
CA VAL A 668 17.66 -9.89 -1.79
C VAL A 668 18.51 -10.66 -0.77
N GLU A 669 18.66 -10.12 0.43
CA GLU A 669 19.62 -10.60 1.43
C GLU A 669 19.02 -10.72 2.82
N GLY A 670 19.33 -11.79 3.51
CA GLY A 670 18.99 -11.98 4.91
C GLY A 670 17.47 -12.06 5.19
N ASN A 671 16.66 -12.44 4.19
CA ASN A 671 15.21 -12.58 4.37
C ASN A 671 14.84 -14.01 4.79
N ILE A 672 13.68 -14.14 5.44
CA ILE A 672 13.12 -15.43 5.82
C ILE A 672 11.80 -15.61 5.07
N PHE A 673 11.71 -16.68 4.28
CA PHE A 673 10.51 -17.07 3.56
C PHE A 673 9.89 -18.31 4.24
N ILE A 674 8.59 -18.26 4.59
CA ILE A 674 7.91 -19.33 5.33
C ILE A 674 6.61 -19.66 4.62
N ASP A 675 6.39 -20.95 4.34
CA ASP A 675 5.16 -21.45 3.72
C ASP A 675 4.79 -20.69 2.43
N CYS A 676 5.79 -20.12 1.72
CA CYS A 676 5.58 -19.47 0.45
C CYS A 676 5.52 -20.51 -0.67
N PRO A 677 4.61 -20.42 -1.65
CA PRO A 677 4.62 -21.30 -2.81
C PRO A 677 5.95 -21.24 -3.57
N VAL A 678 6.51 -20.04 -3.65
CA VAL A 678 7.84 -19.75 -4.22
C VAL A 678 8.51 -18.69 -3.35
N GLY A 679 9.79 -18.82 -3.07
CA GLY A 679 10.57 -17.79 -2.39
C GLY A 679 10.77 -16.56 -3.27
N VAL A 680 11.58 -16.69 -4.33
CA VAL A 680 11.87 -15.62 -5.30
C VAL A 680 11.52 -16.08 -6.72
N SER A 681 10.78 -15.27 -7.45
CA SER A 681 10.37 -15.55 -8.83
C SER A 681 10.86 -14.48 -9.80
N PHE A 682 11.08 -14.87 -11.05
CA PHE A 682 11.66 -14.01 -12.08
C PHE A 682 10.82 -14.05 -13.35
N SER A 683 10.72 -12.90 -14.04
CA SER A 683 10.22 -12.80 -15.40
C SER A 683 11.26 -12.03 -16.21
N ARG A 684 12.17 -12.78 -16.83
CA ARG A 684 13.34 -12.22 -17.51
C ARG A 684 12.97 -11.54 -18.81
N TRP A 685 13.68 -10.47 -19.11
CA TRP A 685 13.62 -9.80 -20.40
C TRP A 685 14.77 -10.25 -21.30
N ASP A 686 14.52 -10.33 -22.62
CA ASP A 686 15.58 -10.45 -23.58
C ASP A 686 16.32 -9.11 -23.76
N GLU A 687 17.51 -9.18 -24.38
CA GLU A 687 18.41 -8.04 -24.55
C GLU A 687 17.75 -6.94 -25.40
N LYS A 688 17.02 -7.30 -26.45
CA LYS A 688 16.36 -6.36 -27.35
C LYS A 688 15.31 -5.55 -26.59
N ARG A 689 14.40 -6.22 -25.86
CA ARG A 689 13.38 -5.57 -25.06
C ARG A 689 13.98 -4.64 -24.02
N TRP A 690 15.05 -5.09 -23.35
CA TRP A 690 15.74 -4.28 -22.35
C TRP A 690 16.32 -3.01 -22.98
N LEU A 691 17.13 -3.12 -24.03
CA LEU A 691 17.81 -1.99 -24.68
C LEU A 691 16.81 -0.97 -25.25
N GLU A 692 15.74 -1.43 -25.89
CA GLU A 692 14.66 -0.55 -26.39
C GLU A 692 13.97 0.20 -25.25
N SER A 693 13.72 -0.46 -24.13
CA SER A 693 13.00 0.13 -22.98
C SER A 693 13.82 1.12 -22.18
N ILE A 694 15.14 0.92 -22.07
CA ILE A 694 16.03 1.80 -21.30
C ILE A 694 16.53 3.01 -22.09
N GLU A 695 16.34 3.06 -23.42
CA GLU A 695 16.92 4.09 -24.30
C GLU A 695 16.68 5.52 -23.77
N ARG A 696 15.45 5.80 -23.34
CA ARG A 696 15.05 7.12 -22.81
C ARG A 696 15.73 7.50 -21.48
N PHE A 697 16.26 6.53 -20.74
CA PHE A 697 16.88 6.75 -19.43
C PHE A 697 18.40 6.92 -19.50
N ILE A 698 19.05 6.55 -20.62
CA ILE A 698 20.50 6.57 -20.78
C ILE A 698 21.11 7.96 -20.53
N PRO A 699 20.53 9.08 -21.04
CA PRO A 699 21.11 10.40 -20.80
C PRO A 699 21.18 10.76 -19.29
N GLN A 700 20.12 10.47 -18.56
CA GLN A 700 20.05 10.74 -17.12
C GLN A 700 20.96 9.78 -16.34
N ALA A 701 21.00 8.51 -16.69
CA ALA A 701 21.87 7.51 -16.07
C ALA A 701 23.36 7.89 -16.16
N GLY A 702 23.81 8.43 -17.29
CA GLY A 702 25.16 8.82 -17.56
C GLY A 702 25.60 10.19 -16.99
N SER A 703 24.68 10.93 -16.37
CA SER A 703 24.92 12.31 -15.91
C SER A 703 24.82 12.42 -14.38
N PRO A 704 25.63 13.30 -13.72
CA PRO A 704 25.40 13.65 -12.32
C PRO A 704 24.00 14.28 -12.11
N PRO A 705 23.37 14.05 -10.97
CA PRO A 705 23.89 13.32 -9.79
C PRO A 705 23.77 11.78 -9.88
N TYR A 706 23.04 11.22 -10.89
CA TYR A 706 22.77 9.79 -10.99
C TYR A 706 24.07 8.97 -11.14
N SER A 707 24.92 9.33 -12.08
CA SER A 707 26.19 8.61 -12.33
C SER A 707 27.13 8.64 -11.13
N SER A 708 27.07 9.70 -10.30
CA SER A 708 27.89 9.83 -9.09
C SER A 708 27.28 9.06 -7.91
N ARG A 709 25.96 9.07 -7.79
CA ARG A 709 25.21 8.44 -6.68
C ARG A 709 25.09 6.93 -6.86
N TYR A 710 24.94 6.47 -8.09
CA TYR A 710 24.72 5.08 -8.49
C TYR A 710 25.71 4.70 -9.59
N PRO A 711 26.99 4.48 -9.23
CA PRO A 711 28.06 4.22 -10.21
C PRO A 711 27.82 2.95 -11.06
N GLU A 712 27.02 2.02 -10.55
CA GLU A 712 26.59 0.81 -11.28
C GLU A 712 25.78 1.13 -12.55
N LEU A 713 25.23 2.34 -12.68
CA LEU A 713 24.55 2.79 -13.91
C LEU A 713 25.45 2.84 -15.13
N ALA A 714 26.79 2.84 -14.93
CA ALA A 714 27.75 2.66 -16.04
C ALA A 714 27.52 1.34 -16.79
N ASN A 715 26.96 0.33 -16.13
CA ASN A 715 26.68 -0.99 -16.69
C ASN A 715 25.19 -1.17 -17.07
N LEU A 716 24.41 -0.09 -17.22
CA LEU A 716 22.96 -0.16 -17.48
C LEU A 716 22.61 -1.01 -18.72
N LYS A 717 23.51 -1.08 -19.71
CA LYS A 717 23.31 -1.82 -20.96
C LYS A 717 23.77 -3.29 -20.91
N THR A 718 24.50 -3.70 -19.87
CA THR A 718 25.09 -5.05 -19.72
C THR A 718 24.54 -5.75 -18.49
N ASP A 719 24.93 -6.99 -18.26
CA ASP A 719 24.52 -7.81 -17.11
C ASP A 719 22.99 -7.81 -16.86
N ILE A 720 22.23 -7.94 -17.94
CA ILE A 720 20.77 -7.89 -17.93
C ILE A 720 20.25 -9.06 -17.09
N ASN A 721 19.22 -8.79 -16.27
CA ASN A 721 18.58 -9.75 -15.35
C ASN A 721 19.51 -10.29 -14.22
N VAL A 722 20.73 -9.80 -14.05
CA VAL A 722 21.62 -10.25 -12.97
C VAL A 722 21.26 -9.55 -11.66
N ASN A 723 20.78 -10.31 -10.68
CA ASN A 723 20.45 -9.88 -9.33
C ASN A 723 21.30 -10.65 -8.31
N ILE A 724 21.33 -10.21 -7.06
CA ILE A 724 22.09 -10.81 -5.97
C ILE A 724 21.11 -11.38 -4.95
N ILE A 725 21.12 -12.68 -4.73
CA ILE A 725 20.22 -13.40 -3.82
C ILE A 725 21.10 -14.17 -2.83
N CYS A 726 21.26 -13.70 -1.60
CA CYS A 726 22.20 -14.32 -0.67
C CYS A 726 21.71 -14.27 0.79
N SER A 727 22.23 -15.19 1.60
CA SER A 727 21.95 -15.27 3.03
C SER A 727 20.46 -15.34 3.38
N ASN A 728 19.61 -15.92 2.52
CA ASN A 728 18.18 -16.07 2.78
C ASN A 728 17.86 -17.47 3.32
N ILE A 729 16.81 -17.57 4.12
CA ILE A 729 16.26 -18.83 4.64
C ILE A 729 14.90 -19.10 4.02
N PHE A 730 14.73 -20.30 3.46
CA PHE A 730 13.48 -20.76 2.84
C PHE A 730 12.93 -21.95 3.64
N ALA A 731 11.97 -21.69 4.52
CA ALA A 731 11.36 -22.68 5.40
C ALA A 731 10.02 -23.16 4.82
N ARG A 732 9.89 -24.45 4.56
CA ARG A 732 8.68 -25.09 4.01
C ARG A 732 8.13 -24.39 2.77
N CYS A 733 9.00 -23.83 1.94
CA CYS A 733 8.59 -23.24 0.67
C CYS A 733 8.40 -24.34 -0.40
N GLY A 734 7.42 -24.15 -1.30
CA GLY A 734 7.20 -25.09 -2.41
C GLY A 734 8.35 -25.10 -3.41
N SER A 735 8.99 -23.93 -3.62
CA SER A 735 10.19 -23.77 -4.43
C SER A 735 10.99 -22.57 -3.93
N THR A 736 12.33 -22.67 -3.98
CA THR A 736 13.22 -21.54 -3.65
C THR A 736 13.17 -20.47 -4.74
N PHE A 737 13.33 -20.90 -5.98
CA PHE A 737 13.37 -20.03 -7.16
C PHE A 737 12.41 -20.52 -8.24
N LEU A 738 11.77 -19.61 -8.93
CA LEU A 738 10.96 -19.90 -10.12
C LEU A 738 11.51 -19.10 -11.31
N ARG A 739 11.81 -19.79 -12.43
CA ARG A 739 12.31 -19.21 -13.69
C ARG A 739 13.67 -18.51 -13.55
N ASP A 740 14.55 -19.02 -12.68
CA ASP A 740 15.84 -18.41 -12.38
C ASP A 740 16.83 -18.45 -13.56
N GLY A 741 16.81 -19.50 -14.42
CA GLY A 741 17.77 -19.71 -15.52
C GLY A 741 19.24 -19.58 -15.11
N ARG A 742 19.53 -19.41 -13.80
CA ARG A 742 20.87 -19.40 -13.15
C ARG A 742 21.78 -18.26 -13.60
N VAL A 743 21.22 -17.07 -13.84
CA VAL A 743 22.02 -15.84 -14.10
C VAL A 743 22.24 -15.00 -12.84
N GLU A 744 21.47 -15.24 -11.78
CA GLU A 744 21.61 -14.56 -10.50
C GLU A 744 22.94 -14.93 -9.82
N LYS A 745 23.46 -13.98 -9.04
CA LYS A 745 24.59 -14.21 -8.14
C LYS A 745 24.06 -14.67 -6.79
N THR A 746 24.35 -15.90 -6.40
CA THR A 746 23.82 -16.54 -5.20
C THR A 746 24.92 -17.03 -4.28
N ALA A 747 24.70 -16.93 -2.96
CA ALA A 747 25.55 -17.52 -1.92
C ALA A 747 24.80 -17.61 -0.59
N LEU A 748 25.17 -18.52 0.28
CA LEU A 748 24.70 -18.63 1.67
C LEU A 748 23.15 -18.70 1.80
N ASN A 749 22.43 -19.21 0.80
CA ASN A 749 21.00 -19.46 0.92
C ASN A 749 20.75 -20.86 1.49
N GLU A 750 19.73 -21.01 2.35
CA GLU A 750 19.38 -22.26 3.00
C GLU A 750 17.93 -22.65 2.78
N VAL A 751 17.69 -23.93 2.60
CA VAL A 751 16.34 -24.55 2.62
C VAL A 751 16.20 -25.39 3.87
N THR A 752 15.11 -25.21 4.61
CA THR A 752 14.85 -25.94 5.85
C THR A 752 13.41 -26.36 5.97
N ASP A 753 13.15 -27.49 6.65
CA ASP A 753 11.81 -27.97 6.95
C ASP A 753 11.17 -27.25 8.13
N GLU A 754 11.96 -26.56 8.95
CA GLU A 754 11.46 -25.79 10.08
C GLU A 754 11.91 -24.34 10.02
N PRO A 755 11.01 -23.39 10.31
CA PRO A 755 11.41 -21.99 10.40
C PRO A 755 12.32 -21.79 11.63
N PRO A 756 13.27 -20.84 11.57
CA PRO A 756 14.05 -20.47 12.75
C PRO A 756 13.15 -20.21 13.95
N GLY A 757 13.52 -20.73 15.12
CA GLY A 757 12.71 -20.73 16.35
C GLY A 757 12.15 -19.36 16.81
N GLN A 758 12.69 -18.26 16.27
CA GLN A 758 12.23 -16.88 16.45
C GLN A 758 10.80 -16.60 16.00
N MET A 759 10.24 -17.48 15.13
CA MET A 759 8.97 -17.25 14.44
C MET A 759 7.76 -17.89 15.13
N GLN A 760 7.98 -18.73 16.15
CA GLN A 760 6.89 -19.40 16.87
C GLN A 760 6.45 -18.66 18.15
N ALA A 761 7.13 -17.58 18.51
CA ALA A 761 6.86 -16.86 19.73
C ALA A 761 5.79 -15.76 19.54
N ALA A 762 4.86 -15.69 20.50
CA ALA A 762 3.91 -14.59 20.63
C ALA A 762 4.68 -13.25 20.84
N PRO A 763 4.06 -12.08 20.52
CA PRO A 763 4.70 -10.79 20.79
C PRO A 763 5.17 -10.68 22.25
N GLY A 764 6.47 -10.45 22.46
CA GLY A 764 7.06 -10.27 23.79
C GLY A 764 7.92 -11.42 24.30
N SER A 765 8.10 -12.53 23.57
CA SER A 765 9.02 -13.59 23.96
C SER A 765 10.35 -13.41 23.22
N GLY A 766 11.39 -13.10 23.98
CA GLY A 766 12.76 -13.00 23.50
C GLY A 766 13.27 -14.32 22.88
N TYR A 767 14.18 -14.20 21.93
CA TYR A 767 14.80 -15.28 21.17
C TYR A 767 15.13 -16.54 21.96
N PRO A 768 14.65 -17.69 21.50
CA PRO A 768 15.45 -18.89 21.42
C PRO A 768 15.37 -19.49 20.01
N GLY A 769 16.21 -19.05 19.13
CA GLY A 769 16.48 -19.68 17.85
C GLY A 769 17.80 -20.42 17.92
N ASP A 770 17.96 -21.41 17.06
CA ASP A 770 19.24 -22.08 16.90
C ASP A 770 20.26 -21.05 16.39
N GLU A 771 21.04 -20.48 17.35
CA GLU A 771 22.10 -19.51 17.03
C GLU A 771 23.11 -20.07 16.01
N SER A 772 23.18 -21.38 15.85
CA SER A 772 24.10 -22.02 14.92
C SER A 772 23.71 -21.75 13.48
N LEU A 773 22.41 -21.81 13.15
CA LEU A 773 21.87 -21.49 11.84
C LEU A 773 22.14 -20.02 11.45
N LEU A 774 21.90 -19.10 12.38
CA LEU A 774 22.13 -17.67 12.11
C LEU A 774 23.59 -17.33 11.89
N LYS A 775 24.48 -18.01 12.61
CA LYS A 775 25.95 -17.87 12.44
C LYS A 775 26.43 -18.38 11.08
N GLN A 776 25.87 -19.50 10.59
CA GLN A 776 26.26 -20.08 9.30
C GLN A 776 25.98 -19.12 8.13
N PHE A 777 24.90 -18.29 8.22
CA PHE A 777 24.48 -17.41 7.13
C PHE A 777 24.94 -15.98 7.30
N LEU A 778 25.78 -15.68 8.29
CA LEU A 778 26.22 -14.32 8.61
C LEU A 778 25.03 -13.37 8.81
N PHE A 779 23.93 -13.90 9.36
CA PHE A 779 22.64 -13.27 9.43
C PHE A 779 22.57 -12.25 10.55
N GLU A 780 22.27 -10.99 10.26
CA GLU A 780 21.93 -10.01 11.31
C GLU A 780 20.55 -10.35 11.87
N PRO A 781 20.37 -10.50 13.19
CA PRO A 781 19.06 -10.77 13.77
C PRO A 781 18.02 -9.72 13.37
N ILE A 782 16.86 -10.20 12.87
CA ILE A 782 15.73 -9.34 12.56
C ILE A 782 15.12 -8.83 13.87
N PRO A 783 14.90 -7.52 14.04
CA PRO A 783 14.32 -6.97 15.27
C PRO A 783 12.80 -7.20 15.34
N VAL A 784 12.38 -8.46 15.52
CA VAL A 784 10.99 -8.89 15.39
C VAL A 784 10.05 -8.14 16.34
N ASP A 785 10.52 -7.86 17.56
CA ASP A 785 9.75 -7.16 18.59
C ASP A 785 9.58 -5.64 18.31
N GLU A 786 10.32 -5.12 17.32
CA GLU A 786 10.23 -3.72 16.91
C GLU A 786 9.34 -3.54 15.67
N ILE A 787 8.89 -4.63 15.03
CA ILE A 787 8.09 -4.58 13.80
C ILE A 787 6.64 -4.20 14.11
N GLY A 788 6.14 -3.17 13.45
CA GLY A 788 4.77 -2.69 13.58
C GLY A 788 4.63 -1.45 14.48
N PRO A 789 3.38 -1.03 14.72
CA PRO A 789 3.09 0.12 15.57
C PRO A 789 3.57 -0.07 17.02
N TYR A 790 3.95 1.03 17.64
CA TYR A 790 4.44 1.07 19.01
C TYR A 790 3.68 2.09 19.86
N GLU A 791 3.71 1.96 21.18
CA GLU A 791 3.16 2.95 22.09
C GLU A 791 3.97 4.25 22.01
N SER A 792 3.29 5.35 21.74
CA SER A 792 3.87 6.69 21.70
C SER A 792 3.36 7.54 22.85
N LYS A 793 4.23 8.36 23.43
CA LYS A 793 3.87 9.37 24.42
C LYS A 793 3.51 10.73 23.79
N TYR A 794 3.62 10.84 22.47
CA TYR A 794 3.32 12.06 21.72
C TYR A 794 1.85 12.40 21.80
#